data_bf66f8414203805c591d550401b0f49e
#
_entry.id   bf66f8414203805c591d550401b0f49e
#
_cell.length_a   1.000
_cell.length_b   1.000
_cell.length_c   1.000
_cell.angle_alpha   90.00
_cell.angle_beta   90.00
_cell.angle_gamma   90.00
#
_symmetry.space_group_name_H-M   'P 1'
#
loop_
_entity.id
_entity.type
_entity.pdbx_description
1 polymer ?
#
loop_
_entity_poly.entity_id
_entity_poly.type
_entity_poly.pdbx_seq_one_letter_code
_entity_poly.pdbx_strand_id
1 'polypeptide(L)'
;MNQLLDTHKYFFDHCLKYPLDKQQRRSIVSEAENCLVVSSAGSGKTSSIVGKVKYLTEIKNVPPERILLISYTNKAAAELTVRMGTKGLNGYTFHKLAIDIIGKSTGIKPSICDNTDAVFVSIYKELLNEPKFKKSIVEYFLDYQIEENVWDKRKQEKLEQLSELKNIQLKAMFPDMDGKDIYVKSAQEQKICFILSSLDVKFRYEEPYEHQLADETHSQYHPDFSIYFESDGVTKRIYLEHFGTDEHGLVPTWFAKDKNISYEEANEKYNDGITWKIEAHKKFGTELLVTSSADFQHTDISKKLKTLLTSAGVPIKEKTEQELYDLILPKNSKREKAFIRLIATFVTLVKSNCKSIEAILQKANYCNDKRSSFIIEHIFLPVNQLYTEKLKEMQQIDFTDAIIQATEICKNTHPVEYDYIIVDEFQDISMDRYNFLKVLRESNPPAKLYCVGDDWQSIYRFSGSDMSLFNNFTDYFGETEINKIETTYRFGEPLVSLSSMFIQKNRTQFTKDIHPFNPNARTELLFYPYNRHEYCKIIADIINSIPVDESIFLLGRYSFDDYYLSLCYQHIKERDRFYYMIEGRKIEFLTVHKSKGLEADNVILLQCNKDTYGFPSLVSDDPVLNYVLTDSDQFPYGEERRLFYVAITRAKIKTIVLYDKKVPSVFVNEFIHPENVTEDSYLKHRNANKKWTRSEEEFMLMLHNEGKSIKYISGKMGRSQTSIIMRLAKFID
;
A
#
# COMPACT_ATOMS: atom_id res chain seq x y z
N MET A 1 -32.87 18.02 24.48
CA MET A 1 -31.83 17.00 24.71
C MET A 1 -31.53 16.79 26.19
N ASN A 2 -31.13 17.79 26.99
CA ASN A 2 -30.82 17.60 28.42
C ASN A 2 -32.02 17.02 29.23
N GLN A 3 -33.25 17.48 28.99
CA GLN A 3 -34.44 16.94 29.65
C GLN A 3 -34.66 15.43 29.34
N LEU A 4 -34.38 14.97 28.11
CA LEU A 4 -34.45 13.56 27.73
C LEU A 4 -33.38 12.72 28.48
N LEU A 5 -32.18 13.26 28.63
CA LEU A 5 -31.09 12.60 29.35
C LEU A 5 -31.44 12.41 30.82
N ASP A 6 -32.06 13.43 31.44
CA ASP A 6 -32.51 13.40 32.84
C ASP A 6 -33.67 12.42 33.05
N THR A 7 -34.66 12.42 32.12
CA THR A 7 -35.81 11.50 32.13
C THR A 7 -35.38 10.04 32.09
N HIS A 8 -34.37 9.72 31.28
CA HIS A 8 -33.90 8.34 31.07
C HIS A 8 -32.58 8.03 31.84
N LYS A 9 -32.22 8.83 32.84
CA LYS A 9 -30.99 8.67 33.61
C LYS A 9 -30.86 7.26 34.18
N TYR A 10 -31.90 6.74 34.82
CA TYR A 10 -31.89 5.38 35.38
C TYR A 10 -31.59 4.32 34.33
N PHE A 11 -32.20 4.42 33.16
CA PHE A 11 -31.91 3.51 32.06
C PHE A 11 -30.42 3.56 31.68
N PHE A 12 -29.83 4.73 31.46
CA PHE A 12 -28.42 4.86 31.05
C PHE A 12 -27.43 4.42 32.11
N ASP A 13 -27.82 4.52 33.38
CA ASP A 13 -26.99 4.05 34.51
C ASP A 13 -26.98 2.50 34.64
N HIS A 14 -28.03 1.81 34.15
CA HIS A 14 -28.23 0.38 34.39
C HIS A 14 -28.40 -0.50 33.14
N CYS A 15 -28.54 0.07 31.95
CA CYS A 15 -28.75 -0.72 30.72
C CYS A 15 -27.54 -1.59 30.33
N LEU A 16 -26.35 -1.26 30.84
CA LEU A 16 -25.10 -2.03 30.64
C LEU A 16 -24.43 -2.32 31.97
N LYS A 17 -23.41 -3.17 31.97
CA LYS A 17 -22.61 -3.50 33.17
C LYS A 17 -22.00 -2.24 33.83
N TYR A 18 -21.63 -1.27 32.98
CA TYR A 18 -21.11 0.03 33.46
C TYR A 18 -21.98 1.15 32.90
N PRO A 19 -22.20 2.23 33.70
CA PRO A 19 -22.97 3.39 33.25
C PRO A 19 -22.38 4.00 31.97
N LEU A 20 -23.26 4.43 31.07
CA LEU A 20 -22.86 5.18 29.87
C LEU A 20 -22.47 6.61 30.24
N ASP A 21 -21.43 7.15 29.63
CA ASP A 21 -21.03 8.54 29.85
C ASP A 21 -21.95 9.55 29.14
N LYS A 22 -21.75 10.84 29.40
CA LYS A 22 -22.60 11.90 28.89
C LYS A 22 -22.56 11.99 27.35
N GLN A 23 -21.41 11.75 26.72
CA GLN A 23 -21.24 11.81 25.26
C GLN A 23 -21.93 10.60 24.61
N GLN A 24 -21.76 9.41 25.16
CA GLN A 24 -22.46 8.20 24.72
C GLN A 24 -23.98 8.37 24.82
N ARG A 25 -24.50 8.86 25.96
CA ARG A 25 -25.94 9.12 26.13
C ARG A 25 -26.49 10.09 25.10
N ARG A 26 -25.77 11.17 24.80
CA ARG A 26 -26.17 12.15 23.77
C ARG A 26 -26.31 11.51 22.40
N SER A 27 -25.33 10.72 21.99
CA SER A 27 -25.40 10.03 20.68
C SER A 27 -26.55 9.03 20.64
N ILE A 28 -26.85 8.35 21.74
CA ILE A 28 -27.93 7.35 21.84
C ILE A 28 -29.31 7.98 21.68
N VAL A 29 -29.56 9.13 22.31
CA VAL A 29 -30.88 9.80 22.21
C VAL A 29 -31.08 10.58 20.93
N SER A 30 -30.04 10.70 20.08
CA SER A 30 -30.17 11.38 18.80
C SER A 30 -31.30 10.79 17.95
N GLU A 31 -32.16 11.64 17.44
CA GLU A 31 -33.28 11.31 16.56
C GLU A 31 -33.10 11.89 15.15
N ALA A 32 -31.88 12.38 14.86
CA ALA A 32 -31.52 12.86 13.53
C ALA A 32 -31.65 11.76 12.47
N GLU A 33 -32.00 12.14 11.26
CA GLU A 33 -32.09 11.20 10.13
C GLU A 33 -30.75 10.53 9.86
N ASN A 34 -29.66 11.30 10.01
CA ASN A 34 -28.29 10.80 9.93
C ASN A 34 -27.53 11.20 11.19
N CYS A 35 -26.97 10.24 11.87
CA CYS A 35 -26.11 10.45 13.03
C CYS A 35 -24.76 9.77 12.80
N LEU A 36 -23.69 10.55 12.81
CA LEU A 36 -22.33 10.06 12.80
C LEU A 36 -21.73 10.20 14.20
N VAL A 37 -21.28 9.08 14.76
CA VAL A 37 -20.57 9.04 16.05
C VAL A 37 -19.08 8.86 15.80
N VAL A 38 -18.35 9.96 15.93
CA VAL A 38 -16.90 10.00 15.85
C VAL A 38 -16.31 9.57 17.18
N SER A 39 -15.68 8.44 17.21
CA SER A 39 -15.15 7.81 18.43
C SER A 39 -13.62 7.78 18.44
N SER A 40 -13.04 7.35 19.57
CA SER A 40 -11.61 7.13 19.73
C SER A 40 -11.29 5.69 20.14
N ALA A 41 -10.00 5.33 20.18
CA ALA A 41 -9.57 4.02 20.64
C ALA A 41 -9.97 3.80 22.11
N GLY A 42 -10.64 2.68 22.39
CA GLY A 42 -11.09 2.35 23.75
C GLY A 42 -12.25 3.18 24.29
N SER A 43 -12.94 3.98 23.45
CA SER A 43 -14.03 4.88 23.90
C SER A 43 -15.38 4.19 24.12
N GLY A 44 -15.46 2.86 23.99
CA GLY A 44 -16.71 2.14 24.18
C GLY A 44 -17.69 2.27 23.02
N LYS A 45 -17.20 2.31 21.76
CA LYS A 45 -18.03 2.24 20.53
C LYS A 45 -19.14 1.20 20.62
N THR A 46 -18.73 -0.04 20.92
CA THR A 46 -19.65 -1.17 21.07
C THR A 46 -20.70 -0.92 22.17
N SER A 47 -20.31 -0.31 23.29
CA SER A 47 -21.25 0.04 24.36
C SER A 47 -22.28 1.07 23.92
N SER A 48 -21.89 2.05 23.11
CA SER A 48 -22.81 3.03 22.53
C SER A 48 -23.80 2.39 21.58
N ILE A 49 -23.34 1.45 20.74
CA ILE A 49 -24.22 0.70 19.82
C ILE A 49 -25.21 -0.15 20.61
N VAL A 50 -24.74 -0.92 21.62
CA VAL A 50 -25.62 -1.74 22.45
C VAL A 50 -26.60 -0.86 23.24
N GLY A 51 -26.13 0.27 23.76
CA GLY A 51 -26.99 1.27 24.44
C GLY A 51 -28.05 1.85 23.49
N LYS A 52 -27.69 2.17 22.23
CA LYS A 52 -28.65 2.66 21.20
C LYS A 52 -29.73 1.62 20.92
N VAL A 53 -29.32 0.37 20.66
CA VAL A 53 -30.28 -0.72 20.41
C VAL A 53 -31.23 -0.91 21.58
N LYS A 54 -30.71 -1.00 22.81
CA LYS A 54 -31.56 -1.13 24.01
C LYS A 54 -32.48 0.06 24.20
N TYR A 55 -31.99 1.28 23.96
CA TYR A 55 -32.83 2.49 24.01
C TYR A 55 -33.99 2.41 22.99
N LEU A 56 -33.71 1.96 21.78
CA LEU A 56 -34.74 1.79 20.74
C LEU A 56 -35.76 0.71 21.13
N THR A 57 -35.31 -0.43 21.62
CA THR A 57 -36.22 -1.55 21.94
C THR A 57 -36.94 -1.39 23.27
N GLU A 58 -36.27 -0.92 24.34
CA GLU A 58 -36.84 -0.89 25.69
C GLU A 58 -37.55 0.43 26.01
N ILE A 59 -37.11 1.56 25.42
CA ILE A 59 -37.70 2.90 25.68
C ILE A 59 -38.59 3.37 24.56
N LYS A 60 -38.15 3.17 23.30
CA LYS A 60 -38.89 3.59 22.13
C LYS A 60 -39.86 2.51 21.61
N ASN A 61 -39.81 1.31 22.14
CA ASN A 61 -40.60 0.15 21.75
C ASN A 61 -40.51 -0.19 20.24
N VAL A 62 -39.33 0.04 19.63
CA VAL A 62 -39.08 -0.33 18.25
C VAL A 62 -38.92 -1.85 18.18
N PRO A 63 -39.66 -2.56 17.32
CA PRO A 63 -39.51 -3.99 17.15
C PRO A 63 -38.07 -4.36 16.73
N PRO A 64 -37.44 -5.37 17.33
CA PRO A 64 -36.04 -5.74 17.00
C PRO A 64 -35.81 -6.04 15.52
N GLU A 65 -36.77 -6.62 14.84
CA GLU A 65 -36.74 -6.90 13.38
C GLU A 65 -36.73 -5.66 12.50
N ARG A 66 -37.14 -4.49 13.05
CA ARG A 66 -37.09 -3.20 12.37
C ARG A 66 -35.75 -2.46 12.57
N ILE A 67 -34.82 -3.08 13.27
CA ILE A 67 -33.47 -2.53 13.51
C ILE A 67 -32.45 -3.38 12.75
N LEU A 68 -31.79 -2.79 11.76
CA LEU A 68 -30.67 -3.42 11.07
C LEU A 68 -29.36 -3.05 11.74
N LEU A 69 -28.59 -4.05 12.15
CA LEU A 69 -27.26 -3.87 12.72
C LEU A 69 -26.21 -4.46 11.78
N ILE A 70 -25.29 -3.64 11.31
CA ILE A 70 -24.20 -4.02 10.40
C ILE A 70 -22.86 -3.82 11.10
N SER A 71 -21.98 -4.81 10.99
CA SER A 71 -20.58 -4.74 11.43
C SER A 71 -19.64 -5.18 10.31
N TYR A 72 -18.36 -4.84 10.45
CA TYR A 72 -17.37 -5.12 9.41
C TYR A 72 -16.97 -6.60 9.34
N THR A 73 -16.92 -7.30 10.48
CA THR A 73 -16.50 -8.71 10.54
C THR A 73 -17.55 -9.61 11.18
N ASN A 74 -17.57 -10.89 10.77
CA ASN A 74 -18.47 -11.89 11.36
C ASN A 74 -18.27 -12.01 12.89
N LYS A 75 -17.02 -11.90 13.37
CA LYS A 75 -16.71 -11.94 14.80
C LYS A 75 -17.33 -10.77 15.56
N ALA A 76 -17.19 -9.54 15.02
CA ALA A 76 -17.78 -8.36 15.64
C ALA A 76 -19.32 -8.39 15.60
N ALA A 77 -19.91 -8.83 14.49
CA ALA A 77 -21.36 -9.02 14.38
C ALA A 77 -21.89 -10.03 15.40
N ALA A 78 -21.21 -11.17 15.58
CA ALA A 78 -21.57 -12.17 16.57
C ALA A 78 -21.40 -11.65 18.00
N GLU A 79 -20.32 -10.93 18.30
CA GLU A 79 -20.08 -10.33 19.62
C GLU A 79 -21.17 -9.29 19.97
N LEU A 80 -21.54 -8.43 19.01
CA LEU A 80 -22.63 -7.48 19.16
C LEU A 80 -23.95 -8.20 19.48
N THR A 81 -24.28 -9.24 18.72
CA THR A 81 -25.49 -10.06 18.97
C THR A 81 -25.54 -10.63 20.38
N VAL A 82 -24.43 -11.19 20.87
CA VAL A 82 -24.32 -11.75 22.23
C VAL A 82 -24.45 -10.65 23.30
N ARG A 83 -23.77 -9.51 23.13
CA ARG A 83 -23.81 -8.40 24.10
C ARG A 83 -25.18 -7.72 24.21
N MET A 84 -25.94 -7.70 23.13
CA MET A 84 -27.28 -7.13 23.15
C MET A 84 -28.27 -8.01 23.91
N GLY A 85 -28.17 -9.33 23.77
CA GLY A 85 -29.08 -10.26 24.41
C GLY A 85 -30.57 -10.09 24.00
N THR A 86 -30.84 -9.30 22.96
CA THR A 86 -32.20 -9.00 22.47
C THR A 86 -32.66 -10.08 21.52
N LYS A 87 -33.74 -10.78 21.88
CA LYS A 87 -34.31 -11.85 21.04
C LYS A 87 -34.87 -11.25 19.75
N GLY A 88 -34.53 -11.85 18.61
CA GLY A 88 -34.98 -11.42 17.29
C GLY A 88 -34.03 -10.43 16.58
N LEU A 89 -33.04 -9.87 17.26
CA LEU A 89 -32.04 -9.02 16.66
C LEU A 89 -30.75 -9.79 16.36
N ASN A 90 -30.29 -9.70 15.12
CA ASN A 90 -29.04 -10.30 14.68
C ASN A 90 -28.12 -9.25 14.08
N GLY A 91 -26.82 -9.35 14.39
CA GLY A 91 -25.80 -8.58 13.69
C GLY A 91 -25.47 -9.22 12.34
N TYR A 92 -25.31 -8.38 11.34
CA TYR A 92 -24.94 -8.77 9.97
C TYR A 92 -23.57 -8.22 9.60
N THR A 93 -22.89 -8.88 8.69
CA THR A 93 -21.91 -8.21 7.85
C THR A 93 -22.59 -7.75 6.55
N PHE A 94 -22.01 -6.77 5.85
CA PHE A 94 -22.55 -6.34 4.55
C PHE A 94 -22.76 -7.53 3.60
N HIS A 95 -21.77 -8.44 3.52
CA HIS A 95 -21.86 -9.60 2.65
C HIS A 95 -22.97 -10.57 3.05
N LYS A 96 -23.11 -10.89 4.35
CA LYS A 96 -24.17 -11.77 4.84
C LYS A 96 -25.55 -11.19 4.56
N LEU A 97 -25.71 -9.88 4.79
CA LEU A 97 -26.95 -9.17 4.48
C LEU A 97 -27.28 -9.24 2.98
N ALA A 98 -26.27 -8.97 2.13
CA ALA A 98 -26.45 -9.03 0.67
C ALA A 98 -26.88 -10.44 0.21
N ILE A 99 -26.20 -11.49 0.69
CA ILE A 99 -26.54 -12.90 0.37
C ILE A 99 -27.97 -13.23 0.83
N ASP A 100 -28.38 -12.77 2.01
CA ASP A 100 -29.72 -13.03 2.52
C ASP A 100 -30.81 -12.27 1.72
N ILE A 101 -30.53 -11.06 1.26
CA ILE A 101 -31.42 -10.29 0.37
C ILE A 101 -31.58 -11.00 -0.98
N ILE A 102 -30.49 -11.42 -1.60
CA ILE A 102 -30.52 -12.18 -2.86
C ILE A 102 -31.36 -13.45 -2.66
N GLY A 103 -31.07 -14.22 -1.60
CA GLY A 103 -31.79 -15.46 -1.30
C GLY A 103 -33.29 -15.25 -1.09
N LYS A 104 -33.71 -14.17 -0.41
CA LYS A 104 -35.11 -13.84 -0.22
C LYS A 104 -35.81 -13.42 -1.52
N SER A 105 -35.12 -12.65 -2.36
CA SER A 105 -35.67 -12.15 -3.63
C SER A 105 -35.75 -13.22 -4.71
N THR A 106 -34.74 -14.09 -4.82
CA THR A 106 -34.65 -15.10 -5.88
C THR A 106 -35.13 -16.49 -5.47
N GLY A 107 -35.36 -16.71 -4.17
CA GLY A 107 -35.68 -18.03 -3.60
C GLY A 107 -34.47 -18.94 -3.39
N ILE A 108 -33.28 -18.57 -3.89
CA ILE A 108 -32.05 -19.38 -3.83
C ILE A 108 -30.89 -18.51 -3.35
N LYS A 109 -30.17 -18.95 -2.32
CA LYS A 109 -28.94 -18.27 -1.91
C LYS A 109 -27.84 -18.47 -2.95
N PRO A 110 -27.11 -17.42 -3.31
CA PRO A 110 -26.04 -17.52 -4.30
C PRO A 110 -24.89 -18.38 -3.76
N SER A 111 -24.22 -19.14 -4.63
CA SER A 111 -22.97 -19.80 -4.33
C SER A 111 -21.83 -18.77 -4.38
N ILE A 112 -21.04 -18.70 -3.31
CA ILE A 112 -19.95 -17.72 -3.19
C ILE A 112 -18.62 -18.38 -3.52
N CYS A 113 -17.82 -17.73 -4.34
CA CYS A 113 -16.44 -18.11 -4.61
C CYS A 113 -15.53 -17.62 -3.47
N ASP A 114 -15.20 -18.53 -2.55
CA ASP A 114 -14.37 -18.21 -1.37
C ASP A 114 -12.87 -18.10 -1.72
N ASN A 115 -12.41 -18.73 -2.80
CA ASN A 115 -11.01 -18.78 -3.19
C ASN A 115 -10.77 -18.06 -4.52
N THR A 116 -11.02 -16.78 -4.54
CA THR A 116 -10.80 -15.93 -5.72
C THR A 116 -9.33 -15.93 -6.17
N ASP A 117 -8.36 -16.02 -5.25
CA ASP A 117 -6.94 -16.12 -5.58
C ASP A 117 -6.63 -17.31 -6.47
N ALA A 118 -7.21 -18.48 -6.18
CA ALA A 118 -7.03 -19.66 -7.04
C ALA A 118 -7.65 -19.48 -8.42
N VAL A 119 -8.78 -18.78 -8.50
CA VAL A 119 -9.42 -18.45 -9.79
C VAL A 119 -8.51 -17.52 -10.62
N PHE A 120 -7.94 -16.47 -10.02
CA PHE A 120 -6.99 -15.58 -10.72
C PHE A 120 -5.74 -16.33 -11.18
N VAL A 121 -5.18 -17.23 -10.38
CA VAL A 121 -4.05 -18.09 -10.79
C VAL A 121 -4.44 -18.99 -11.97
N SER A 122 -5.64 -19.55 -11.97
CA SER A 122 -6.13 -20.40 -13.07
C SER A 122 -6.31 -19.61 -14.36
N ILE A 123 -6.95 -18.44 -14.28
CA ILE A 123 -7.16 -17.54 -15.40
C ILE A 123 -5.84 -17.07 -16.00
N TYR A 124 -4.91 -16.65 -15.16
CA TYR A 124 -3.59 -16.23 -15.62
C TYR A 124 -2.88 -17.34 -16.41
N LYS A 125 -2.91 -18.59 -15.90
CA LYS A 125 -2.33 -19.73 -16.61
C LYS A 125 -3.05 -20.07 -17.91
N GLU A 126 -4.36 -19.88 -17.97
CA GLU A 126 -5.16 -20.10 -19.18
C GLU A 126 -4.78 -19.08 -20.26
N LEU A 127 -4.78 -17.79 -19.90
CA LEU A 127 -4.39 -16.70 -20.81
C LEU A 127 -2.93 -16.79 -21.28
N LEU A 128 -2.04 -17.37 -20.48
CA LEU A 128 -0.66 -17.61 -20.91
C LEU A 128 -0.53 -18.57 -22.12
N ASN A 129 -1.56 -19.37 -22.43
CA ASN A 129 -1.59 -20.18 -23.62
C ASN A 129 -1.90 -19.34 -24.88
N GLU A 130 -2.38 -18.10 -24.71
CA GLU A 130 -2.60 -17.16 -25.79
C GLU A 130 -1.30 -16.42 -26.12
N PRO A 131 -0.75 -16.54 -27.34
CA PRO A 131 0.51 -15.88 -27.71
C PRO A 131 0.46 -14.36 -27.48
N LYS A 132 -0.66 -13.71 -27.83
CA LYS A 132 -0.84 -12.26 -27.67
C LYS A 132 -0.71 -11.83 -26.21
N PHE A 133 -1.34 -12.54 -25.26
CA PHE A 133 -1.29 -12.22 -23.83
C PHE A 133 0.12 -12.41 -23.26
N LYS A 134 0.76 -13.53 -23.62
CA LYS A 134 2.15 -13.81 -23.22
C LYS A 134 3.11 -12.73 -23.72
N LYS A 135 2.98 -12.33 -24.99
CA LYS A 135 3.75 -11.24 -25.59
C LYS A 135 3.55 -9.93 -24.83
N SER A 136 2.30 -9.59 -24.48
CA SER A 136 2.01 -8.37 -23.71
C SER A 136 2.65 -8.39 -22.32
N ILE A 137 2.74 -9.55 -21.66
CA ILE A 137 3.46 -9.65 -20.39
C ILE A 137 4.95 -9.41 -20.58
N VAL A 138 5.55 -10.05 -21.58
CA VAL A 138 6.97 -9.85 -21.91
C VAL A 138 7.25 -8.37 -22.19
N GLU A 139 6.46 -7.74 -23.04
CA GLU A 139 6.56 -6.32 -23.39
C GLU A 139 6.40 -5.41 -22.16
N TYR A 140 5.41 -5.69 -21.30
CA TYR A 140 5.21 -4.93 -20.06
C TYR A 140 6.45 -4.94 -19.16
N PHE A 141 7.04 -6.11 -18.96
CA PHE A 141 8.23 -6.22 -18.09
C PHE A 141 9.48 -5.59 -18.73
N LEU A 142 9.56 -5.60 -20.06
CA LEU A 142 10.70 -5.06 -20.78
C LEU A 142 10.68 -3.54 -20.91
N ASP A 143 9.51 -3.01 -21.31
CA ASP A 143 9.44 -1.63 -21.75
C ASP A 143 8.90 -0.69 -20.66
N TYR A 144 8.14 -1.25 -19.70
CA TYR A 144 7.47 -0.43 -18.69
C TYR A 144 7.94 -0.68 -17.25
N GLN A 145 8.20 -1.93 -16.88
CA GLN A 145 8.60 -2.21 -15.47
C GLN A 145 10.07 -1.91 -15.19
N ILE A 146 10.93 -2.03 -16.20
CA ILE A 146 12.36 -1.68 -16.06
C ILE A 146 12.51 -0.19 -15.74
N GLU A 147 11.78 0.70 -16.42
CA GLU A 147 11.82 2.14 -16.14
C GLU A 147 11.43 2.51 -14.73
N GLU A 148 10.56 1.75 -14.06
CA GLU A 148 10.12 2.04 -12.69
C GLU A 148 11.08 1.57 -11.61
N ASN A 149 11.73 0.43 -11.79
CA ASN A 149 12.75 -0.04 -10.85
C ASN A 149 13.98 0.89 -10.78
N VAL A 150 14.18 1.69 -11.82
CA VAL A 150 15.28 2.66 -11.94
C VAL A 150 14.98 3.98 -11.27
N TRP A 151 13.73 4.32 -11.14
CA TRP A 151 13.31 5.69 -10.81
C TRP A 151 12.86 5.90 -9.38
N ASP A 152 13.11 5.00 -8.50
CA ASP A 152 13.19 5.40 -7.10
C ASP A 152 14.55 6.07 -6.80
N LYS A 153 14.94 7.05 -7.68
CA LYS A 153 16.16 7.83 -7.53
C LYS A 153 16.21 8.50 -6.16
N ARG A 154 15.06 8.92 -5.63
CA ARG A 154 14.95 9.43 -4.25
C ARG A 154 15.06 8.34 -3.19
N LYS A 155 14.67 7.12 -3.51
CA LYS A 155 14.90 5.95 -2.66
C LYS A 155 16.37 5.56 -2.68
N GLN A 156 16.99 5.67 -3.85
CA GLN A 156 18.42 5.51 -4.06
C GLN A 156 19.22 6.59 -3.34
N GLU A 157 18.91 7.88 -3.53
CA GLU A 157 19.52 9.00 -2.81
C GLU A 157 19.34 8.90 -1.28
N LYS A 158 18.19 8.40 -0.81
CA LYS A 158 17.95 8.15 0.61
C LYS A 158 18.69 6.91 1.12
N LEU A 159 18.82 5.87 0.31
CA LEU A 159 19.60 4.67 0.63
C LEU A 159 21.11 4.97 0.60
N GLU A 160 21.57 5.86 -0.30
CA GLU A 160 22.95 6.36 -0.34
C GLU A 160 23.30 7.23 0.87
N GLN A 161 22.36 8.04 1.35
CA GLN A 161 22.51 8.78 2.61
C GLN A 161 22.46 7.88 3.86
N LEU A 162 21.85 6.68 3.76
CA LEU A 162 21.71 5.73 4.85
C LEU A 162 22.78 4.64 4.88
N SER A 163 23.40 4.38 3.76
CA SER A 163 24.50 3.45 3.63
C SER A 163 25.79 4.24 3.39
N GLU A 164 26.85 3.92 4.10
CA GLU A 164 28.21 4.30 3.72
C GLU A 164 28.62 3.61 2.39
N LEU A 165 27.71 2.94 1.71
CA LEU A 165 27.84 2.27 0.43
C LEU A 165 27.63 3.30 -0.68
N LYS A 166 28.72 3.80 -1.22
CA LYS A 166 28.77 4.81 -2.29
C LYS A 166 28.25 4.36 -3.67
N ASN A 167 27.78 3.11 -3.85
CA ASN A 167 27.33 2.60 -5.15
C ASN A 167 26.13 1.65 -4.97
N ILE A 168 24.90 2.15 -5.11
CA ILE A 168 23.74 1.28 -5.23
C ILE A 168 23.64 0.80 -6.67
N GLN A 169 23.90 -0.49 -6.85
CA GLN A 169 23.79 -1.17 -8.12
C GLN A 169 22.40 -1.81 -8.26
N LEU A 170 21.81 -1.67 -9.44
CA LEU A 170 20.55 -2.32 -9.78
C LEU A 170 20.81 -3.78 -10.14
N LYS A 171 20.08 -4.71 -9.53
CA LYS A 171 20.20 -6.10 -9.93
C LYS A 171 19.64 -6.27 -11.34
N ALA A 172 20.45 -6.75 -12.28
CA ALA A 172 19.97 -7.17 -13.59
C ALA A 172 18.98 -8.33 -13.46
N MET A 173 18.03 -8.44 -14.39
CA MET A 173 17.04 -9.52 -14.34
C MET A 173 17.66 -10.91 -14.53
N PHE A 174 18.81 -10.99 -15.20
CA PHE A 174 19.44 -12.22 -15.64
C PHE A 174 20.88 -12.30 -15.17
N PRO A 175 21.39 -13.51 -14.91
CA PRO A 175 22.79 -13.71 -14.63
C PRO A 175 23.65 -13.49 -15.88
N ASP A 176 24.97 -13.33 -15.69
CA ASP A 176 25.95 -13.34 -16.77
C ASP A 176 26.14 -14.74 -17.37
N MET A 177 27.09 -14.86 -18.31
CA MET A 177 27.41 -16.13 -18.95
C MET A 177 27.91 -17.21 -18.00
N ASP A 178 28.41 -16.85 -16.81
CA ASP A 178 28.89 -17.76 -15.76
C ASP A 178 27.80 -18.10 -14.72
N GLY A 179 26.57 -17.59 -14.92
CA GLY A 179 25.45 -17.78 -13.98
C GLY A 179 25.51 -16.91 -12.72
N LYS A 180 26.35 -15.86 -12.72
CA LYS A 180 26.46 -14.92 -11.61
C LYS A 180 25.43 -13.81 -11.73
N ASP A 181 24.83 -13.45 -10.60
CA ASP A 181 23.96 -12.26 -10.51
C ASP A 181 24.74 -10.99 -10.90
N ILE A 182 24.19 -10.21 -11.82
CA ILE A 182 24.77 -8.95 -12.28
C ILE A 182 24.09 -7.79 -11.54
N TYR A 183 24.89 -6.83 -11.12
CA TYR A 183 24.42 -5.56 -10.53
C TYR A 183 24.95 -4.42 -11.40
N VAL A 184 24.00 -3.74 -12.08
CA VAL A 184 24.32 -2.67 -13.05
C VAL A 184 24.13 -1.28 -12.43
N LYS A 185 24.81 -0.29 -12.98
CA LYS A 185 24.83 1.10 -12.49
C LYS A 185 23.63 1.93 -12.98
N SER A 186 22.99 1.52 -14.07
CA SER A 186 21.86 2.26 -14.65
C SER A 186 20.78 1.33 -15.19
N ALA A 187 19.58 1.88 -15.45
CA ALA A 187 18.48 1.19 -16.09
C ALA A 187 18.70 0.88 -17.55
N GLN A 188 19.38 1.79 -18.19
CA GLN A 188 19.71 1.61 -19.58
C GLN A 188 20.64 0.41 -19.73
N GLU A 189 21.64 0.27 -18.86
CA GLU A 189 22.48 -0.94 -18.79
C GLU A 189 21.67 -2.20 -18.44
N GLN A 190 20.70 -2.09 -17.51
CA GLN A 190 19.81 -3.21 -17.21
C GLN A 190 19.02 -3.67 -18.44
N LYS A 191 18.52 -2.73 -19.25
CA LYS A 191 17.83 -3.05 -20.49
C LYS A 191 18.78 -3.63 -21.55
N ILE A 192 20.02 -3.16 -21.62
CA ILE A 192 21.06 -3.74 -22.49
C ILE A 192 21.34 -5.20 -22.08
N CYS A 193 21.54 -5.49 -20.78
CA CYS A 193 21.67 -6.86 -20.28
C CYS A 193 20.54 -7.76 -20.76
N PHE A 194 19.31 -7.25 -20.67
CA PHE A 194 18.15 -8.01 -21.12
C PHE A 194 18.19 -8.28 -22.63
N ILE A 195 18.47 -7.25 -23.45
CA ILE A 195 18.53 -7.42 -24.90
C ILE A 195 19.61 -8.43 -25.27
N LEU A 196 20.81 -8.34 -24.69
CA LEU A 196 21.88 -9.31 -24.90
C LEU A 196 21.42 -10.74 -24.53
N SER A 197 20.77 -10.90 -23.38
CA SER A 197 20.22 -12.20 -22.96
C SER A 197 19.12 -12.70 -23.89
N SER A 198 18.27 -11.80 -24.42
CA SER A 198 17.18 -12.14 -25.34
C SER A 198 17.68 -12.61 -26.71
N LEU A 199 18.85 -12.14 -27.12
CA LEU A 199 19.56 -12.52 -28.32
C LEU A 199 20.52 -13.70 -28.12
N ASP A 200 20.50 -14.34 -26.95
CA ASP A 200 21.38 -15.45 -26.57
C ASP A 200 22.86 -15.11 -26.67
N VAL A 201 23.22 -13.83 -26.48
CA VAL A 201 24.57 -13.33 -26.49
C VAL A 201 25.25 -13.59 -25.16
N LYS A 202 26.44 -14.17 -25.19
CA LYS A 202 27.24 -14.42 -23.99
C LYS A 202 28.02 -13.17 -23.63
N PHE A 203 27.88 -12.70 -22.40
CA PHE A 203 28.57 -11.50 -21.92
C PHE A 203 28.94 -11.56 -20.43
N ARG A 204 29.89 -10.71 -20.03
CA ARG A 204 30.20 -10.36 -18.66
C ARG A 204 30.08 -8.85 -18.47
N TYR A 205 29.65 -8.45 -17.30
CA TYR A 205 29.48 -7.05 -16.95
C TYR A 205 30.67 -6.55 -16.15
N GLU A 206 31.22 -5.37 -16.48
CA GLU A 206 32.37 -4.71 -15.83
C GLU A 206 33.57 -5.62 -15.58
N GLU A 207 33.86 -6.51 -16.51
CA GLU A 207 35.07 -7.31 -16.46
C GLU A 207 36.32 -6.44 -16.76
N PRO A 208 37.45 -6.64 -16.08
CA PRO A 208 38.65 -5.87 -16.40
C PRO A 208 39.03 -5.98 -17.88
N TYR A 209 39.36 -4.85 -18.50
CA TYR A 209 39.88 -4.83 -19.86
C TYR A 209 41.17 -5.68 -19.96
N GLU A 210 41.36 -6.39 -21.05
CA GLU A 210 42.48 -7.34 -21.21
C GLU A 210 43.87 -6.69 -21.22
N HIS A 211 43.97 -5.39 -21.45
CA HIS A 211 45.18 -4.64 -21.38
C HIS A 211 45.24 -3.77 -20.11
N GLN A 212 46.44 -3.71 -19.50
CA GLN A 212 46.68 -2.88 -18.33
C GLN A 212 46.68 -1.40 -18.74
N LEU A 213 45.72 -0.63 -18.24
CA LEU A 213 45.57 0.80 -18.55
C LEU A 213 45.66 1.67 -17.27
N ALA A 214 45.83 1.09 -16.11
CA ALA A 214 45.99 1.84 -14.88
C ALA A 214 47.30 2.68 -14.92
N ASP A 215 47.18 3.98 -14.68
CA ASP A 215 48.26 4.94 -14.56
C ASP A 215 48.02 5.88 -13.36
N GLU A 216 48.83 6.94 -13.22
CA GLU A 216 48.68 7.91 -12.12
C GLU A 216 47.35 8.66 -12.15
N THR A 217 46.69 8.71 -13.31
CA THR A 217 45.45 9.49 -13.53
C THR A 217 44.21 8.62 -13.70
N HIS A 218 44.36 7.38 -14.12
CA HIS A 218 43.26 6.46 -14.42
C HIS A 218 43.41 5.13 -13.68
N SER A 219 42.31 4.66 -13.10
CA SER A 219 42.21 3.27 -12.62
C SER A 219 42.15 2.29 -13.78
N GLN A 220 42.32 0.99 -13.49
CA GLN A 220 42.14 -0.04 -14.50
C GLN A 220 40.76 0.08 -15.15
N TYR A 221 40.74 -0.01 -16.49
CA TYR A 221 39.52 0.11 -17.28
C TYR A 221 38.68 -1.15 -17.18
N HIS A 222 37.41 -0.95 -16.99
CA HIS A 222 36.36 -1.98 -16.98
C HIS A 222 35.28 -1.56 -17.97
N PRO A 223 35.26 -2.15 -19.18
CA PRO A 223 34.16 -1.93 -20.13
C PRO A 223 32.82 -2.34 -19.53
N ASP A 224 31.74 -1.65 -19.86
CA ASP A 224 30.42 -2.00 -19.35
C ASP A 224 30.05 -3.45 -19.68
N PHE A 225 30.33 -3.90 -20.92
CA PHE A 225 30.09 -5.29 -21.32
C PHE A 225 31.25 -5.85 -22.12
N SER A 226 31.71 -7.05 -21.76
CA SER A 226 32.59 -7.88 -22.55
C SER A 226 31.76 -9.01 -23.20
N ILE A 227 31.71 -9.05 -24.51
CA ILE A 227 30.88 -9.99 -25.29
C ILE A 227 31.78 -11.07 -25.89
N TYR A 228 31.38 -12.33 -25.74
CA TYR A 228 32.15 -13.50 -26.15
C TYR A 228 31.40 -14.32 -27.22
N PHE A 229 32.06 -14.72 -28.26
CA PHE A 229 31.49 -15.59 -29.28
C PHE A 229 32.56 -16.40 -30.01
N GLU A 230 32.15 -17.52 -30.57
CA GLU A 230 33.01 -18.37 -31.42
C GLU A 230 32.95 -17.93 -32.87
N SER A 231 34.10 -17.75 -33.51
CA SER A 231 34.23 -17.51 -34.95
C SER A 231 35.46 -18.25 -35.48
N ASP A 232 35.27 -19.09 -36.48
CA ASP A 232 36.32 -19.90 -37.08
C ASP A 232 37.11 -20.81 -36.13
N GLY A 233 36.39 -21.29 -35.08
CA GLY A 233 36.99 -22.16 -34.03
C GLY A 233 37.85 -21.40 -33.00
N VAL A 234 37.76 -20.07 -32.98
CA VAL A 234 38.44 -19.21 -32.05
C VAL A 234 37.42 -18.40 -31.23
N THR A 235 37.59 -18.38 -29.90
CA THR A 235 36.77 -17.49 -29.08
C THR A 235 37.23 -16.06 -29.27
N LYS A 236 36.35 -15.23 -29.79
CA LYS A 236 36.54 -13.77 -29.93
C LYS A 236 35.91 -13.05 -28.77
N ARG A 237 36.51 -11.89 -28.45
CA ARG A 237 36.01 -10.95 -27.42
C ARG A 237 35.90 -9.58 -28.05
N ILE A 238 34.71 -8.95 -27.92
CA ILE A 238 34.46 -7.54 -28.26
C ILE A 238 33.85 -6.82 -27.09
N TYR A 239 33.77 -5.53 -27.13
CA TYR A 239 33.32 -4.70 -26.01
C TYR A 239 32.13 -3.83 -26.39
N LEU A 240 31.28 -3.53 -25.42
CA LEU A 240 30.17 -2.61 -25.58
C LEU A 240 30.19 -1.62 -24.42
N GLU A 241 30.16 -0.34 -24.74
CA GLU A 241 30.03 0.78 -23.80
C GLU A 241 28.70 1.47 -23.99
N HIS A 242 28.11 1.90 -22.87
CA HIS A 242 26.90 2.68 -22.86
C HIS A 242 27.15 4.06 -22.21
N PHE A 243 27.11 5.11 -23.03
CA PHE A 243 27.38 6.47 -22.56
C PHE A 243 26.10 7.20 -22.15
N GLY A 244 26.13 7.84 -20.96
CA GLY A 244 25.02 8.60 -20.40
C GLY A 244 24.79 9.98 -21.07
N THR A 245 25.10 10.12 -22.36
CA THR A 245 25.01 11.40 -23.10
C THR A 245 23.75 11.47 -23.96
N ASP A 246 23.23 12.70 -24.14
CA ASP A 246 22.17 13.02 -25.08
C ASP A 246 22.68 13.12 -26.54
N GLU A 247 21.81 13.53 -27.47
CA GLU A 247 22.13 13.72 -28.90
C GLU A 247 23.20 14.79 -29.20
N HIS A 248 23.44 15.69 -28.23
CA HIS A 248 24.47 16.73 -28.31
C HIS A 248 25.75 16.36 -27.57
N GLY A 249 25.85 15.13 -27.07
CA GLY A 249 27.00 14.66 -26.28
C GLY A 249 27.03 15.24 -24.85
N LEU A 250 25.91 15.76 -24.34
CA LEU A 250 25.84 16.39 -23.02
C LEU A 250 25.35 15.38 -21.96
N VAL A 251 25.95 15.46 -20.77
CA VAL A 251 25.50 14.68 -19.62
C VAL A 251 24.25 15.29 -18.98
N PRO A 252 23.42 14.51 -18.26
CA PRO A 252 22.31 15.04 -17.50
C PRO A 252 22.77 16.06 -16.45
N THR A 253 21.99 17.13 -16.23
CA THR A 253 22.34 18.24 -15.31
C THR A 253 22.56 17.80 -13.86
N TRP A 254 21.98 16.67 -13.44
CA TRP A 254 22.17 16.13 -12.11
C TRP A 254 23.59 15.56 -11.89
N PHE A 255 24.26 15.12 -12.94
CA PHE A 255 25.62 14.59 -12.87
C PHE A 255 26.65 15.60 -12.34
N ALA A 256 26.49 16.89 -12.72
CA ALA A 256 27.30 17.96 -12.20
C ALA A 256 27.02 18.23 -10.71
N LYS A 257 25.74 18.20 -10.30
CA LYS A 257 25.32 18.41 -8.90
C LYS A 257 25.83 17.33 -7.96
N ASP A 258 25.78 16.08 -8.38
CA ASP A 258 26.26 14.94 -7.58
C ASP A 258 27.77 14.99 -7.34
N LYS A 259 28.53 15.59 -8.27
CA LYS A 259 29.97 15.75 -8.16
C LYS A 259 30.42 17.10 -7.57
N ASN A 260 29.45 17.99 -7.32
CA ASN A 260 29.69 19.37 -6.85
C ASN A 260 30.68 20.16 -7.72
N ILE A 261 30.54 20.05 -9.04
CA ILE A 261 31.34 20.73 -10.07
C ILE A 261 30.42 21.53 -11.01
N SER A 262 30.99 22.41 -11.85
CA SER A 262 30.20 23.11 -12.86
C SER A 262 29.66 22.15 -13.93
N TYR A 263 28.60 22.57 -14.62
CA TYR A 263 28.00 21.73 -15.68
C TYR A 263 28.95 21.60 -16.89
N GLU A 264 29.66 22.63 -17.23
CA GLU A 264 30.69 22.64 -18.26
C GLU A 264 31.82 21.68 -17.92
N GLU A 265 32.36 21.76 -16.70
CA GLU A 265 33.43 20.85 -16.22
C GLU A 265 32.95 19.37 -16.18
N ALA A 266 31.69 19.14 -15.82
CA ALA A 266 31.11 17.81 -15.82
C ALA A 266 31.05 17.21 -17.23
N ASN A 267 30.66 18.02 -18.23
CA ASN A 267 30.60 17.59 -19.63
C ASN A 267 32.01 17.34 -20.19
N GLU A 268 32.97 18.24 -19.94
CA GLU A 268 34.34 18.11 -20.40
C GLU A 268 34.97 16.82 -19.86
N LYS A 269 34.97 16.62 -18.55
CA LYS A 269 35.52 15.40 -17.94
C LYS A 269 34.89 14.11 -18.43
N TYR A 270 33.58 14.12 -18.67
CA TYR A 270 32.89 12.93 -19.16
C TYR A 270 33.28 12.60 -20.60
N ASN A 271 33.32 13.62 -21.46
CA ASN A 271 33.71 13.45 -22.87
C ASN A 271 35.19 13.10 -23.03
N ASP A 272 36.08 13.64 -22.18
CA ASP A 272 37.49 13.22 -22.13
C ASP A 272 37.61 11.73 -21.79
N GLY A 273 36.80 11.25 -20.83
CA GLY A 273 36.72 9.84 -20.49
C GLY A 273 36.23 8.97 -21.65
N ILE A 274 35.22 9.43 -22.40
CA ILE A 274 34.76 8.75 -23.63
C ILE A 274 35.88 8.65 -24.65
N THR A 275 36.54 9.76 -24.90
CA THR A 275 37.65 9.84 -25.87
C THR A 275 38.78 8.89 -25.50
N TRP A 276 39.20 8.91 -24.23
CA TRP A 276 40.22 8.01 -23.71
C TRP A 276 39.86 6.51 -23.89
N LYS A 277 38.62 6.12 -23.61
CA LYS A 277 38.14 4.74 -23.83
C LYS A 277 38.22 4.35 -25.30
N ILE A 278 37.73 5.19 -26.20
CA ILE A 278 37.76 4.94 -27.65
C ILE A 278 39.19 4.83 -28.18
N GLU A 279 40.10 5.70 -27.74
CA GLU A 279 41.51 5.67 -28.11
C GLU A 279 42.22 4.41 -27.59
N ALA A 280 41.90 3.94 -26.39
CA ALA A 280 42.41 2.70 -25.84
C ALA A 280 42.08 1.51 -26.75
N HIS A 281 40.82 1.39 -27.16
CA HIS A 281 40.42 0.32 -28.09
C HIS A 281 41.09 0.42 -29.47
N LYS A 282 41.23 1.62 -30.01
CA LYS A 282 41.98 1.87 -31.26
C LYS A 282 43.45 1.47 -31.13
N LYS A 283 44.10 1.86 -30.02
CA LYS A 283 45.51 1.57 -29.75
C LYS A 283 45.80 0.09 -29.70
N PHE A 284 44.94 -0.70 -29.10
CA PHE A 284 45.11 -2.14 -28.95
C PHE A 284 44.40 -2.97 -30.01
N GLY A 285 43.71 -2.33 -30.95
CA GLY A 285 43.03 -3.04 -32.05
C GLY A 285 41.85 -3.90 -31.61
N THR A 286 41.23 -3.57 -30.47
CA THR A 286 40.05 -4.27 -29.96
C THR A 286 38.78 -3.59 -30.46
N GLU A 287 37.73 -4.38 -30.71
CA GLU A 287 36.46 -3.87 -31.25
C GLU A 287 35.57 -3.34 -30.12
N LEU A 288 35.10 -2.09 -30.28
CA LEU A 288 34.20 -1.41 -29.34
C LEU A 288 32.90 -1.04 -30.02
N LEU A 289 31.80 -1.56 -29.53
CA LEU A 289 30.44 -1.13 -29.84
C LEU A 289 30.04 -0.02 -28.85
N VAL A 290 29.25 0.95 -29.34
CA VAL A 290 28.85 2.10 -28.52
C VAL A 290 27.35 2.33 -28.63
N THR A 291 26.72 2.56 -27.49
CA THR A 291 25.36 3.07 -27.33
C THR A 291 25.35 4.27 -26.42
N SER A 292 24.30 5.10 -26.49
CA SER A 292 24.16 6.28 -25.65
C SER A 292 22.74 6.44 -25.14
N SER A 293 22.52 7.34 -24.17
CA SER A 293 21.18 7.69 -23.68
C SER A 293 20.29 8.27 -24.79
N ALA A 294 20.87 8.95 -25.78
CA ALA A 294 20.14 9.41 -26.96
C ALA A 294 19.48 8.27 -27.73
N ASP A 295 20.11 7.10 -27.80
CA ASP A 295 19.56 5.94 -28.49
C ASP A 295 18.29 5.41 -27.86
N PHE A 296 18.16 5.53 -26.53
CA PHE A 296 16.94 5.16 -25.80
C PHE A 296 15.78 6.13 -26.01
N GLN A 297 16.06 7.36 -26.42
CA GLN A 297 15.05 8.41 -26.65
C GLN A 297 14.55 8.43 -28.08
N HIS A 298 15.43 8.21 -29.04
CA HIS A 298 15.18 8.47 -30.45
C HIS A 298 15.19 7.24 -31.36
N THR A 299 15.62 6.07 -30.83
CA THR A 299 15.70 4.84 -31.61
C THR A 299 15.15 3.64 -30.85
N ASP A 300 14.79 2.60 -31.55
CA ASP A 300 14.58 1.27 -30.99
C ASP A 300 15.95 0.67 -30.61
N ILE A 301 16.31 0.77 -29.33
CA ILE A 301 17.60 0.28 -28.82
C ILE A 301 17.82 -1.22 -29.08
N SER A 302 16.74 -2.03 -29.07
CA SER A 302 16.83 -3.45 -29.36
C SER A 302 17.26 -3.67 -30.83
N LYS A 303 16.66 -2.94 -31.77
CA LYS A 303 17.02 -2.98 -33.20
C LYS A 303 18.43 -2.45 -33.41
N LYS A 304 18.83 -1.38 -32.73
CA LYS A 304 20.19 -0.83 -32.84
C LYS A 304 21.23 -1.83 -32.36
N LEU A 305 21.06 -2.40 -31.19
CA LEU A 305 21.99 -3.40 -30.64
C LEU A 305 22.08 -4.63 -31.50
N LYS A 306 20.96 -5.13 -32.02
CA LYS A 306 20.94 -6.23 -33.00
C LYS A 306 21.76 -5.93 -34.25
N THR A 307 21.62 -4.72 -34.80
CA THR A 307 22.41 -4.27 -35.94
C THR A 307 23.90 -4.20 -35.62
N LEU A 308 24.27 -3.58 -34.49
CA LEU A 308 25.67 -3.46 -34.05
C LEU A 308 26.32 -4.84 -33.85
N LEU A 309 25.66 -5.74 -33.12
CA LEU A 309 26.14 -7.10 -32.88
C LEU A 309 26.32 -7.90 -34.18
N THR A 310 25.33 -7.83 -35.09
CA THR A 310 25.38 -8.53 -36.38
C THR A 310 26.53 -7.98 -37.24
N SER A 311 26.71 -6.64 -37.27
CA SER A 311 27.81 -6.01 -38.01
C SER A 311 29.20 -6.39 -37.51
N ALA A 312 29.31 -6.64 -36.20
CA ALA A 312 30.52 -7.13 -35.52
C ALA A 312 30.70 -8.66 -35.66
N GLY A 313 29.84 -9.35 -36.37
CA GLY A 313 29.92 -10.79 -36.56
C GLY A 313 29.53 -11.64 -35.36
N VAL A 314 28.86 -11.06 -34.36
CA VAL A 314 28.36 -11.81 -33.22
C VAL A 314 27.16 -12.67 -33.64
N PRO A 315 27.19 -13.98 -33.45
CA PRO A 315 26.05 -14.83 -33.74
C PRO A 315 24.94 -14.52 -32.75
N ILE A 316 23.76 -14.19 -33.27
CA ILE A 316 22.56 -13.90 -32.49
C ILE A 316 21.49 -14.95 -32.74
N LYS A 317 20.84 -15.36 -31.67
CA LYS A 317 19.69 -16.26 -31.73
C LYS A 317 18.58 -15.63 -30.88
N GLU A 318 17.51 -15.21 -31.53
CA GLU A 318 16.37 -14.68 -30.83
C GLU A 318 15.67 -15.78 -30.02
N LYS A 319 15.48 -15.53 -28.75
CA LYS A 319 14.69 -16.40 -27.89
C LYS A 319 13.21 -16.30 -28.24
N THR A 320 12.51 -17.41 -28.13
CA THR A 320 11.05 -17.46 -28.26
C THR A 320 10.35 -16.69 -27.17
N GLU A 321 9.10 -16.28 -27.40
CA GLU A 321 8.28 -15.62 -26.38
C GLU A 321 8.16 -16.46 -25.09
N GLN A 322 8.14 -17.79 -25.21
CA GLN A 322 8.13 -18.69 -24.06
C GLN A 322 9.44 -18.61 -23.26
N GLU A 323 10.58 -18.69 -23.95
CA GLU A 323 11.90 -18.57 -23.30
C GLU A 323 12.08 -17.21 -22.63
N LEU A 324 11.60 -16.12 -23.27
CA LEU A 324 11.61 -14.78 -22.67
C LEU A 324 10.71 -14.68 -21.44
N TYR A 325 9.49 -15.24 -21.53
CA TYR A 325 8.58 -15.28 -20.39
C TYR A 325 9.20 -16.04 -19.23
N ASP A 326 9.75 -17.24 -19.46
CA ASP A 326 10.35 -18.07 -18.42
C ASP A 326 11.57 -17.42 -17.77
N LEU A 327 12.31 -16.60 -18.53
CA LEU A 327 13.38 -15.77 -18.00
C LEU A 327 12.86 -14.64 -17.08
N ILE A 328 11.82 -13.92 -17.50
CA ILE A 328 11.26 -12.76 -16.77
C ILE A 328 10.51 -13.20 -15.51
N LEU A 329 9.64 -14.19 -15.68
CA LEU A 329 8.75 -14.73 -14.64
C LEU A 329 8.95 -16.23 -14.49
N PRO A 330 10.05 -16.69 -13.89
CA PRO A 330 10.25 -18.11 -13.64
C PRO A 330 9.04 -18.69 -12.91
N LYS A 331 8.57 -19.85 -13.36
CA LYS A 331 7.39 -20.53 -12.83
C LYS A 331 7.44 -20.66 -11.32
N ASN A 332 6.35 -20.30 -10.64
CA ASN A 332 6.22 -20.29 -9.17
C ASN A 332 7.18 -19.33 -8.44
N SER A 333 7.86 -18.44 -9.15
CA SER A 333 8.73 -17.43 -8.54
C SER A 333 7.94 -16.46 -7.65
N LYS A 334 8.65 -15.79 -6.74
CA LYS A 334 8.04 -14.71 -5.94
C LYS A 334 7.54 -13.56 -6.82
N ARG A 335 8.22 -13.30 -7.94
CA ARG A 335 7.86 -12.26 -8.91
C ARG A 335 6.55 -12.59 -9.63
N GLU A 336 6.41 -13.81 -10.14
CA GLU A 336 5.17 -14.27 -10.78
C GLU A 336 3.97 -14.18 -9.81
N LYS A 337 4.14 -14.68 -8.59
CA LYS A 337 3.10 -14.59 -7.54
C LYS A 337 2.73 -13.14 -7.20
N ALA A 338 3.71 -12.26 -7.09
CA ALA A 338 3.48 -10.84 -6.83
C ALA A 338 2.73 -10.16 -7.99
N PHE A 339 3.06 -10.52 -9.24
CA PHE A 339 2.39 -9.99 -10.43
C PHE A 339 0.93 -10.45 -10.51
N ILE A 340 0.67 -11.75 -10.31
CA ILE A 340 -0.72 -12.27 -10.26
C ILE A 340 -1.50 -11.57 -9.15
N ARG A 341 -0.87 -11.34 -7.99
CA ARG A 341 -1.50 -10.64 -6.88
C ARG A 341 -1.83 -9.18 -7.22
N LEU A 342 -0.96 -8.48 -7.96
CA LEU A 342 -1.23 -7.12 -8.43
C LEU A 342 -2.47 -7.11 -9.33
N ILE A 343 -2.57 -8.05 -10.28
CA ILE A 343 -3.73 -8.20 -11.17
C ILE A 343 -5.01 -8.43 -10.34
N ALA A 344 -5.00 -9.39 -9.43
CA ALA A 344 -6.14 -9.71 -8.58
C ALA A 344 -6.56 -8.49 -7.72
N THR A 345 -5.59 -7.80 -7.13
CA THR A 345 -5.83 -6.58 -6.34
C THR A 345 -6.48 -5.49 -7.19
N PHE A 346 -5.96 -5.23 -8.39
CA PHE A 346 -6.52 -4.21 -9.28
C PHE A 346 -7.98 -4.52 -9.63
N VAL A 347 -8.26 -5.73 -10.10
CA VAL A 347 -9.61 -6.16 -10.50
C VAL A 347 -10.60 -6.06 -9.31
N THR A 348 -10.19 -6.52 -8.13
CA THR A 348 -11.00 -6.45 -6.91
C THR A 348 -11.29 -4.99 -6.51
N LEU A 349 -10.29 -4.12 -6.57
CA LEU A 349 -10.44 -2.70 -6.23
C LEU A 349 -11.32 -1.97 -7.24
N VAL A 350 -11.23 -2.28 -8.53
CA VAL A 350 -12.13 -1.73 -9.57
C VAL A 350 -13.58 -2.03 -9.22
N LYS A 351 -13.88 -3.27 -8.88
CA LYS A 351 -15.25 -3.71 -8.50
C LYS A 351 -15.71 -3.03 -7.21
N SER A 352 -14.89 -3.05 -6.15
CA SER A 352 -15.27 -2.47 -4.84
C SER A 352 -15.43 -0.94 -4.87
N ASN A 353 -14.74 -0.26 -5.81
CA ASN A 353 -14.91 1.18 -6.03
C ASN A 353 -15.97 1.52 -7.08
N CYS A 354 -16.72 0.54 -7.57
CA CYS A 354 -17.78 0.69 -8.58
C CYS A 354 -17.32 1.46 -9.82
N LYS A 355 -16.09 1.23 -10.27
CA LYS A 355 -15.48 1.83 -11.47
C LYS A 355 -15.52 0.84 -12.62
N SER A 356 -15.55 1.33 -13.86
CA SER A 356 -15.28 0.48 -15.03
C SER A 356 -13.80 0.52 -15.39
N ILE A 357 -13.27 -0.60 -15.89
CA ILE A 357 -11.87 -0.67 -16.35
C ILE A 357 -11.66 0.24 -17.56
N GLU A 358 -12.68 0.36 -18.43
CA GLU A 358 -12.64 1.21 -19.60
C GLU A 358 -12.52 2.69 -19.22
N ALA A 359 -13.29 3.15 -18.20
CA ALA A 359 -13.18 4.51 -17.70
C ALA A 359 -11.82 4.78 -17.06
N ILE A 360 -11.24 3.78 -16.36
CA ILE A 360 -9.90 3.88 -15.80
C ILE A 360 -8.85 3.95 -16.91
N LEU A 361 -8.99 3.15 -17.98
CA LEU A 361 -8.11 3.18 -19.15
C LEU A 361 -8.17 4.54 -19.86
N GLN A 362 -9.37 5.07 -20.10
CA GLN A 362 -9.53 6.41 -20.67
C GLN A 362 -8.82 7.48 -19.85
N LYS A 363 -8.94 7.39 -18.51
CA LYS A 363 -8.24 8.29 -17.58
C LYS A 363 -6.71 8.13 -17.66
N ALA A 364 -6.19 6.90 -17.72
CA ALA A 364 -4.77 6.65 -17.87
C ALA A 364 -4.22 7.19 -19.19
N ASN A 365 -4.96 6.99 -20.29
CA ASN A 365 -4.65 7.55 -21.60
C ASN A 365 -4.65 9.08 -21.59
N TYR A 366 -5.67 9.69 -21.01
CA TYR A 366 -5.73 11.14 -20.84
C TYR A 366 -4.55 11.69 -20.04
N CYS A 367 -4.11 10.97 -19.03
CA CYS A 367 -2.94 11.32 -18.24
C CYS A 367 -1.60 11.05 -18.92
N ASN A 368 -1.57 10.58 -20.16
CA ASN A 368 -0.36 10.16 -20.89
C ASN A 368 0.50 9.13 -20.12
N ASP A 369 -0.15 8.31 -19.28
CA ASP A 369 0.53 7.26 -18.51
C ASP A 369 0.56 5.96 -19.34
N LYS A 370 1.55 5.89 -20.25
CA LYS A 370 1.71 4.77 -21.17
C LYS A 370 1.80 3.41 -20.46
N ARG A 371 2.49 3.37 -19.31
CA ARG A 371 2.63 2.15 -18.53
C ARG A 371 1.30 1.65 -17.99
N SER A 372 0.58 2.52 -17.28
CA SER A 372 -0.71 2.16 -16.71
C SER A 372 -1.73 1.86 -17.80
N SER A 373 -1.75 2.62 -18.88
CA SER A 373 -2.60 2.33 -20.03
C SER A 373 -2.33 0.95 -20.63
N PHE A 374 -1.06 0.63 -20.84
CA PHE A 374 -0.66 -0.66 -21.41
C PHE A 374 -1.07 -1.85 -20.53
N ILE A 375 -0.75 -1.82 -19.24
CA ILE A 375 -1.08 -2.94 -18.34
C ILE A 375 -2.60 -3.11 -18.17
N ILE A 376 -3.35 -2.00 -18.13
CA ILE A 376 -4.81 -2.04 -18.02
C ILE A 376 -5.41 -2.66 -19.28
N GLU A 377 -5.02 -2.19 -20.45
CA GLU A 377 -5.61 -2.62 -21.72
C GLU A 377 -5.25 -4.06 -22.08
N HIS A 378 -3.97 -4.42 -21.95
CA HIS A 378 -3.46 -5.69 -22.48
C HIS A 378 -3.38 -6.82 -21.46
N ILE A 379 -3.47 -6.51 -20.15
CA ILE A 379 -3.34 -7.52 -19.10
C ILE A 379 -4.58 -7.53 -18.19
N PHE A 380 -4.96 -6.40 -17.59
CA PHE A 380 -6.03 -6.39 -16.60
C PHE A 380 -7.42 -6.58 -17.21
N LEU A 381 -7.68 -5.95 -18.36
CA LEU A 381 -8.96 -6.07 -19.04
C LEU A 381 -9.26 -7.52 -19.49
N PRO A 382 -8.34 -8.22 -20.18
CA PRO A 382 -8.54 -9.64 -20.52
C PRO A 382 -8.76 -10.52 -19.28
N VAL A 383 -8.00 -10.31 -18.21
CA VAL A 383 -8.18 -11.08 -16.97
C VAL A 383 -9.54 -10.82 -16.35
N ASN A 384 -9.99 -9.56 -16.31
CA ASN A 384 -11.30 -9.22 -15.73
C ASN A 384 -12.46 -9.82 -16.54
N GLN A 385 -12.35 -9.82 -17.87
CA GLN A 385 -13.35 -10.44 -18.75
C GLN A 385 -13.45 -11.93 -18.45
N LEU A 386 -12.33 -12.65 -18.48
CA LEU A 386 -12.32 -14.08 -18.21
C LEU A 386 -12.72 -14.42 -16.77
N TYR A 387 -12.37 -13.55 -15.80
CA TYR A 387 -12.81 -13.69 -14.41
C TYR A 387 -14.34 -13.67 -14.28
N THR A 388 -14.98 -12.73 -14.96
CA THR A 388 -16.44 -12.62 -14.97
C THR A 388 -17.09 -13.82 -15.64
N GLU A 389 -16.52 -14.31 -16.76
CA GLU A 389 -17.00 -15.51 -17.45
C GLU A 389 -16.84 -16.77 -16.60
N LYS A 390 -15.68 -16.97 -15.96
CA LYS A 390 -15.42 -18.12 -15.09
C LYS A 390 -16.37 -18.17 -13.90
N LEU A 391 -16.64 -17.05 -13.26
CA LEU A 391 -17.63 -17.02 -12.17
C LEU A 391 -19.03 -17.43 -12.66
N LYS A 392 -19.43 -17.00 -13.86
CA LYS A 392 -20.69 -17.39 -14.48
C LYS A 392 -20.73 -18.89 -14.81
N GLU A 393 -19.65 -19.44 -15.41
CA GLU A 393 -19.52 -20.87 -15.71
C GLU A 393 -19.64 -21.73 -14.44
N MET A 394 -19.00 -21.27 -13.35
CA MET A 394 -19.07 -21.94 -12.04
C MET A 394 -20.41 -21.75 -11.33
N GLN A 395 -21.30 -20.93 -11.86
CA GLN A 395 -22.53 -20.49 -11.20
C GLN A 395 -22.26 -19.90 -9.81
N GLN A 396 -21.18 -19.16 -9.68
CA GLN A 396 -20.73 -18.50 -8.45
C GLN A 396 -20.63 -16.99 -8.65
N ILE A 397 -20.66 -16.28 -7.54
CA ILE A 397 -20.37 -14.85 -7.48
C ILE A 397 -19.32 -14.60 -6.40
N ASP A 398 -18.54 -13.53 -6.53
CA ASP A 398 -17.68 -13.11 -5.42
C ASP A 398 -18.45 -12.22 -4.42
N PHE A 399 -17.79 -11.89 -3.32
CA PHE A 399 -18.40 -11.06 -2.27
C PHE A 399 -18.80 -9.67 -2.73
N THR A 400 -18.07 -9.06 -3.64
CA THR A 400 -18.40 -7.73 -4.20
C THR A 400 -19.61 -7.82 -5.14
N ASP A 401 -19.68 -8.88 -5.96
CA ASP A 401 -20.85 -9.15 -6.78
C ASP A 401 -22.12 -9.32 -5.96
N ALA A 402 -22.01 -9.98 -4.80
CA ALA A 402 -23.16 -10.14 -3.90
C ALA A 402 -23.69 -8.77 -3.42
N ILE A 403 -22.79 -7.84 -3.05
CA ILE A 403 -23.18 -6.48 -2.66
C ILE A 403 -23.83 -5.73 -3.84
N ILE A 404 -23.22 -5.79 -5.03
CA ILE A 404 -23.74 -5.13 -6.24
C ILE A 404 -25.12 -5.66 -6.59
N GLN A 405 -25.31 -6.99 -6.64
CA GLN A 405 -26.60 -7.61 -6.94
C GLN A 405 -27.66 -7.29 -5.90
N ALA A 406 -27.33 -7.32 -4.61
CA ALA A 406 -28.25 -6.93 -3.56
C ALA A 406 -28.65 -5.45 -3.67
N THR A 407 -27.71 -4.58 -4.07
CA THR A 407 -27.99 -3.15 -4.32
C THR A 407 -29.03 -2.99 -5.43
N GLU A 408 -28.86 -3.70 -6.54
CA GLU A 408 -29.83 -3.65 -7.65
C GLU A 408 -31.21 -4.24 -7.27
N ILE A 409 -31.23 -5.30 -6.49
CA ILE A 409 -32.48 -5.85 -5.95
C ILE A 409 -33.19 -4.81 -5.08
N CYS A 410 -32.48 -4.16 -4.16
CA CYS A 410 -33.07 -3.14 -3.28
C CYS A 410 -33.59 -1.91 -4.03
N LYS A 411 -32.99 -1.52 -5.16
CA LYS A 411 -33.48 -0.44 -6.02
C LYS A 411 -34.86 -0.75 -6.64
N ASN A 412 -35.07 -2.01 -7.03
CA ASN A 412 -36.23 -2.43 -7.79
C ASN A 412 -37.34 -3.02 -6.93
N THR A 413 -37.00 -3.52 -5.74
CA THR A 413 -37.93 -4.17 -4.81
C THR A 413 -37.63 -3.69 -3.40
N HIS A 414 -38.61 -3.64 -2.52
CA HIS A 414 -38.37 -3.34 -1.10
C HIS A 414 -38.36 -4.64 -0.27
N PRO A 415 -37.30 -5.42 -0.35
CA PRO A 415 -37.28 -6.79 0.19
C PRO A 415 -37.23 -6.86 1.71
N VAL A 416 -36.93 -5.74 2.36
CA VAL A 416 -36.75 -5.62 3.83
C VAL A 416 -37.28 -4.25 4.29
N GLU A 417 -37.77 -4.20 5.53
CA GLU A 417 -38.29 -2.96 6.14
C GLU A 417 -37.55 -2.68 7.45
N TYR A 418 -36.87 -1.53 7.51
CA TYR A 418 -36.13 -1.07 8.68
C TYR A 418 -36.53 0.35 9.06
N ASP A 419 -36.62 0.62 10.39
CA ASP A 419 -36.78 1.98 10.92
C ASP A 419 -35.42 2.58 11.29
N TYR A 420 -34.45 1.72 11.65
CA TYR A 420 -33.10 2.13 12.02
C TYR A 420 -32.06 1.23 11.36
N ILE A 421 -31.03 1.86 10.82
CA ILE A 421 -29.83 1.20 10.27
C ILE A 421 -28.64 1.66 11.10
N ILE A 422 -28.01 0.72 11.81
CA ILE A 422 -26.87 0.96 12.69
C ILE A 422 -25.64 0.31 12.06
N VAL A 423 -24.58 1.08 11.86
CA VAL A 423 -23.32 0.59 11.22
C VAL A 423 -22.16 0.82 12.15
N ASP A 424 -21.45 -0.28 12.49
CA ASP A 424 -20.22 -0.27 13.26
C ASP A 424 -18.98 -0.22 12.35
N GLU A 425 -17.87 0.33 12.86
CA GLU A 425 -16.59 0.48 12.16
C GLU A 425 -16.74 1.17 10.79
N PHE A 426 -17.56 2.22 10.73
CA PHE A 426 -17.92 2.90 9.48
C PHE A 426 -16.71 3.50 8.74
N GLN A 427 -15.58 3.78 9.40
CA GLN A 427 -14.36 4.28 8.77
C GLN A 427 -13.71 3.28 7.81
N ASP A 428 -14.13 2.03 7.80
CA ASP A 428 -13.59 0.98 6.91
C ASP A 428 -14.51 0.71 5.70
N ILE A 429 -15.52 1.56 5.47
CA ILE A 429 -16.46 1.38 4.37
C ILE A 429 -15.81 1.62 3.00
N SER A 430 -16.21 0.85 2.00
CA SER A 430 -15.86 1.00 0.59
C SER A 430 -17.04 1.56 -0.23
N MET A 431 -16.79 1.99 -1.45
CA MET A 431 -17.82 2.63 -2.28
C MET A 431 -19.00 1.70 -2.63
N ASP A 432 -18.75 0.41 -2.86
CA ASP A 432 -19.80 -0.59 -3.09
C ASP A 432 -20.73 -0.72 -1.88
N ARG A 433 -20.15 -0.78 -0.67
CA ARG A 433 -20.90 -0.85 0.59
C ARG A 433 -21.66 0.45 0.88
N TYR A 434 -21.04 1.60 0.57
CA TYR A 434 -21.72 2.90 0.65
C TYR A 434 -22.96 2.94 -0.27
N ASN A 435 -22.79 2.52 -1.53
CA ASN A 435 -23.90 2.49 -2.49
C ASN A 435 -25.02 1.55 -2.02
N PHE A 436 -24.65 0.38 -1.49
CA PHE A 436 -25.62 -0.55 -0.92
C PHE A 436 -26.37 0.04 0.28
N LEU A 437 -25.64 0.66 1.21
CA LEU A 437 -26.22 1.31 2.40
C LEU A 437 -27.14 2.47 2.01
N LYS A 438 -26.75 3.28 1.03
CA LYS A 438 -27.55 4.38 0.49
C LYS A 438 -28.87 3.87 -0.07
N VAL A 439 -28.82 2.85 -0.93
CA VAL A 439 -30.02 2.25 -1.53
C VAL A 439 -30.91 1.57 -0.47
N LEU A 440 -30.33 0.86 0.49
CA LEU A 440 -31.08 0.29 1.62
C LEU A 440 -31.86 1.36 2.37
N ARG A 441 -31.24 2.51 2.62
CA ARG A 441 -31.89 3.63 3.30
C ARG A 441 -33.01 4.25 2.44
N GLU A 442 -32.72 4.50 1.16
CA GLU A 442 -33.71 5.08 0.21
C GLU A 442 -34.91 4.15 0.01
N SER A 443 -34.70 2.82 0.10
CA SER A 443 -35.78 1.82 0.04
C SER A 443 -36.58 1.69 1.33
N ASN A 444 -36.17 2.32 2.42
CA ASN A 444 -36.77 2.27 3.74
C ASN A 444 -37.02 3.68 4.32
N PRO A 445 -37.73 4.57 3.64
CA PRO A 445 -38.08 5.84 4.23
C PRO A 445 -39.17 5.66 5.31
N PRO A 446 -39.01 6.18 6.54
CA PRO A 446 -38.01 7.15 7.00
C PRO A 446 -36.87 6.52 7.85
N ALA A 447 -36.19 5.49 7.35
CA ALA A 447 -35.12 4.84 8.14
C ALA A 447 -34.03 5.82 8.57
N LYS A 448 -33.73 5.82 9.87
CA LYS A 448 -32.68 6.63 10.45
C LYS A 448 -31.34 5.87 10.42
N LEU A 449 -30.29 6.59 10.04
CA LEU A 449 -28.95 6.06 9.94
C LEU A 449 -28.11 6.48 11.16
N TYR A 450 -27.52 5.49 11.83
CA TYR A 450 -26.62 5.68 12.97
C TYR A 450 -25.29 4.97 12.71
N CYS A 451 -24.26 5.74 12.35
CA CYS A 451 -22.93 5.23 12.03
C CYS A 451 -21.94 5.52 13.15
N VAL A 452 -21.16 4.52 13.55
CA VAL A 452 -20.12 4.65 14.56
C VAL A 452 -18.77 4.28 13.97
N GLY A 453 -17.75 5.08 14.20
CA GLY A 453 -16.42 4.79 13.70
C GLY A 453 -15.32 5.64 14.30
N ASP A 454 -14.09 5.32 13.94
CA ASP A 454 -12.87 6.00 14.37
C ASP A 454 -11.93 6.19 13.16
N ASP A 455 -11.91 7.39 12.57
CA ASP A 455 -11.06 7.73 11.43
C ASP A 455 -9.57 7.56 11.73
N TRP A 456 -9.15 7.70 12.99
CA TRP A 456 -7.76 7.45 13.42
C TRP A 456 -7.38 5.95 13.37
N GLN A 457 -8.35 5.05 13.19
CA GLN A 457 -8.18 3.61 13.02
C GLN A 457 -8.55 3.09 11.62
N SER A 458 -8.69 3.97 10.62
CA SER A 458 -8.89 3.59 9.21
C SER A 458 -7.56 3.13 8.61
N ILE A 459 -7.38 1.81 8.47
CA ILE A 459 -6.13 1.15 8.06
C ILE A 459 -6.32 0.10 6.96
N TYR A 460 -7.45 0.12 6.24
CA TYR A 460 -7.79 -0.87 5.21
C TYR A 460 -7.97 -0.28 3.82
N ARG A 461 -7.24 0.83 3.51
CA ARG A 461 -7.25 1.44 2.18
C ARG A 461 -6.87 0.44 1.08
N PHE A 462 -5.90 -0.43 1.35
CA PHE A 462 -5.46 -1.47 0.42
C PHE A 462 -6.56 -2.49 0.05
N SER A 463 -7.62 -2.60 0.84
CA SER A 463 -8.80 -3.44 0.57
C SER A 463 -10.01 -2.65 0.05
N GLY A 464 -9.80 -1.38 -0.36
CA GLY A 464 -10.83 -0.55 -0.97
C GLY A 464 -11.59 0.36 0.00
N SER A 465 -11.22 0.42 1.28
CA SER A 465 -11.83 1.40 2.20
C SER A 465 -11.55 2.82 1.77
N ASP A 466 -12.56 3.67 1.82
CA ASP A 466 -12.49 5.09 1.47
C ASP A 466 -12.81 5.98 2.66
N MET A 467 -11.76 6.54 3.26
CA MET A 467 -11.90 7.42 4.43
C MET A 467 -12.67 8.71 4.11
N SER A 468 -12.78 9.11 2.84
CA SER A 468 -13.57 10.29 2.45
C SER A 468 -15.04 10.12 2.79
N LEU A 469 -15.58 8.90 2.72
CA LEU A 469 -16.95 8.56 3.09
C LEU A 469 -17.26 8.84 4.56
N PHE A 470 -16.24 8.71 5.42
CA PHE A 470 -16.33 9.03 6.84
C PHE A 470 -16.11 10.52 7.10
N ASN A 471 -15.03 11.09 6.56
CA ASN A 471 -14.64 12.47 6.85
C ASN A 471 -15.60 13.50 6.23
N ASN A 472 -16.17 13.19 5.08
CA ASN A 472 -17.11 14.04 4.36
C ASN A 472 -18.54 13.47 4.44
N PHE A 473 -18.90 12.80 5.53
CA PHE A 473 -20.16 12.07 5.69
C PHE A 473 -21.40 12.89 5.28
N THR A 474 -21.43 14.18 5.62
CA THR A 474 -22.51 15.10 5.27
C THR A 474 -22.68 15.27 3.76
N ASP A 475 -21.58 15.25 2.99
CA ASP A 475 -21.65 15.38 1.51
C ASP A 475 -22.29 14.15 0.87
N TYR A 476 -22.17 12.99 1.51
CA TYR A 476 -22.68 11.71 1.01
C TYR A 476 -24.11 11.39 1.48
N PHE A 477 -24.46 11.75 2.72
CA PHE A 477 -25.75 11.37 3.33
C PHE A 477 -26.68 12.55 3.60
N GLY A 478 -26.23 13.79 3.39
CA GLY A 478 -27.00 15.02 3.66
C GLY A 478 -26.85 15.47 5.11
N GLU A 479 -27.84 16.25 5.59
CA GLU A 479 -27.82 16.83 6.94
C GLU A 479 -27.57 15.76 8.00
N THR A 480 -26.55 15.98 8.84
CA THR A 480 -26.02 14.98 9.76
C THR A 480 -25.73 15.57 11.12
N GLU A 481 -26.21 14.93 12.17
CA GLU A 481 -25.77 15.22 13.54
C GLU A 481 -24.47 14.46 13.82
N ILE A 482 -23.39 15.21 14.09
CA ILE A 482 -22.08 14.64 14.42
C ILE A 482 -21.91 14.67 15.94
N ASN A 483 -21.81 13.50 16.56
CA ASN A 483 -21.53 13.31 17.97
C ASN A 483 -20.09 12.77 18.15
N LYS A 484 -19.40 13.21 19.21
CA LYS A 484 -18.06 12.71 19.56
C LYS A 484 -18.09 11.91 20.83
N ILE A 485 -17.31 10.82 20.87
CA ILE A 485 -17.06 10.01 22.08
C ILE A 485 -15.55 9.99 22.30
N GLU A 486 -15.10 10.80 23.25
CA GLU A 486 -13.69 11.16 23.48
C GLU A 486 -13.12 10.59 24.79
N THR A 487 -13.95 9.96 25.63
CA THR A 487 -13.49 9.26 26.84
C THR A 487 -12.93 7.89 26.50
N THR A 488 -11.66 7.62 26.80
CA THR A 488 -11.09 6.26 26.67
C THR A 488 -11.16 5.49 27.96
N TYR A 489 -11.61 4.23 27.90
CA TYR A 489 -11.71 3.28 29.03
C TYR A 489 -10.54 2.28 29.04
N ARG A 490 -9.64 2.34 28.03
CA ARG A 490 -8.58 1.36 27.85
C ARG A 490 -7.26 1.79 28.45
N PHE A 491 -6.83 3.02 28.20
CA PHE A 491 -5.50 3.50 28.56
C PHE A 491 -5.55 4.89 29.19
N GLY A 492 -4.50 5.22 29.94
CA GLY A 492 -4.36 6.47 30.69
C GLY A 492 -3.22 7.35 30.18
N GLU A 493 -2.89 8.36 30.99
CA GLU A 493 -1.72 9.21 30.73
C GLU A 493 -0.40 8.45 31.05
N PRO A 494 0.72 8.75 30.37
CA PRO A 494 0.89 9.76 29.32
C PRO A 494 0.50 9.31 27.90
N LEU A 495 0.08 8.06 27.71
CA LEU A 495 -0.23 7.55 26.36
C LEU A 495 -1.35 8.33 25.68
N VAL A 496 -2.37 8.80 26.41
CA VAL A 496 -3.46 9.61 25.86
C VAL A 496 -2.90 10.86 25.16
N SER A 497 -2.13 11.65 25.88
CA SER A 497 -1.55 12.89 25.34
C SER A 497 -0.56 12.64 24.22
N LEU A 498 0.34 11.66 24.37
CA LEU A 498 1.36 11.33 23.37
C LEU A 498 0.76 10.80 22.07
N SER A 499 -0.20 9.88 22.16
CA SER A 499 -0.85 9.30 20.99
C SER A 499 -1.73 10.32 20.25
N SER A 500 -2.44 11.18 21.00
CA SER A 500 -3.25 12.27 20.42
C SER A 500 -2.39 13.31 19.71
N MET A 501 -1.29 13.75 20.32
CA MET A 501 -0.34 14.67 19.69
C MET A 501 0.27 14.08 18.42
N PHE A 502 0.60 12.79 18.43
CA PHE A 502 1.16 12.09 17.28
C PHE A 502 0.18 12.02 16.13
N ILE A 503 -1.06 11.54 16.36
CA ILE A 503 -2.01 11.28 15.28
C ILE A 503 -2.62 12.57 14.70
N GLN A 504 -2.84 13.60 15.52
CA GLN A 504 -3.45 14.87 15.11
C GLN A 504 -2.52 15.79 14.31
N LYS A 505 -1.26 15.42 14.07
CA LYS A 505 -0.42 16.07 13.06
C LYS A 505 -1.06 15.98 11.66
N ASN A 506 -1.81 14.91 11.40
CA ASN A 506 -2.64 14.82 10.20
C ASN A 506 -3.97 15.55 10.40
N ARG A 507 -4.04 16.76 9.87
CA ARG A 507 -5.22 17.65 9.99
C ARG A 507 -6.36 17.30 9.04
N THR A 508 -6.24 16.27 8.21
CA THR A 508 -7.31 15.81 7.33
C THR A 508 -8.34 14.92 8.05
N GLN A 509 -8.08 14.60 9.30
CA GLN A 509 -8.89 13.77 10.17
C GLN A 509 -9.69 14.62 11.17
N PHE A 510 -10.71 14.03 11.80
CA PHE A 510 -11.44 14.71 12.88
C PHE A 510 -10.51 15.04 14.06
N THR A 511 -10.57 16.26 14.53
CA THR A 511 -9.92 16.65 15.79
C THR A 511 -10.71 16.09 16.96
N LYS A 512 -10.04 15.40 17.88
CA LYS A 512 -10.63 14.79 19.09
C LYS A 512 -9.85 15.20 20.32
N ASP A 513 -10.57 15.47 21.41
CA ASP A 513 -10.00 15.77 22.72
C ASP A 513 -10.17 14.55 23.63
N ILE A 514 -9.18 13.64 23.56
CA ILE A 514 -9.26 12.36 24.27
C ILE A 514 -8.80 12.55 25.71
N HIS A 515 -9.56 11.97 26.64
CA HIS A 515 -9.22 11.94 28.06
C HIS A 515 -9.55 10.57 28.67
N PRO A 516 -8.77 10.12 29.66
CA PRO A 516 -9.01 8.82 30.29
C PRO A 516 -10.24 8.88 31.18
N PHE A 517 -11.04 7.82 31.23
CA PHE A 517 -12.16 7.67 32.16
C PHE A 517 -11.70 7.73 33.60
N ASN A 518 -10.61 7.06 33.94
CA ASN A 518 -9.98 7.18 35.24
C ASN A 518 -8.79 8.16 35.13
N PRO A 519 -8.88 9.37 35.72
CA PRO A 519 -7.78 10.35 35.63
C PRO A 519 -6.46 9.86 36.23
N ASN A 520 -6.53 8.85 37.10
CA ASN A 520 -5.35 8.25 37.77
C ASN A 520 -4.79 7.05 36.94
N ALA A 521 -5.47 6.63 35.90
CA ALA A 521 -4.95 5.55 35.05
C ALA A 521 -3.63 5.97 34.41
N ARG A 522 -2.65 5.07 34.44
CA ARG A 522 -1.34 5.28 33.83
C ARG A 522 -1.08 4.20 32.77
N THR A 523 -0.68 4.64 31.60
CA THR A 523 -0.22 3.75 30.51
C THR A 523 1.06 4.31 29.95
N GLU A 524 2.14 3.58 30.10
CA GLU A 524 3.48 3.99 29.66
C GLU A 524 3.69 3.75 28.17
N LEU A 525 4.40 4.67 27.52
CA LEU A 525 4.94 4.51 26.18
C LEU A 525 6.46 4.63 26.26
N LEU A 526 7.16 3.53 26.06
CA LEU A 526 8.60 3.41 26.23
C LEU A 526 9.29 3.10 24.93
N PHE A 527 10.46 3.67 24.71
CA PHE A 527 11.27 3.48 23.52
C PHE A 527 12.60 2.82 23.90
N TYR A 528 12.84 1.59 23.40
CA TYR A 528 14.03 0.82 23.73
C TYR A 528 14.91 0.66 22.47
N PRO A 529 16.11 1.26 22.47
CA PRO A 529 17.09 1.01 21.42
C PRO A 529 17.70 -0.38 21.58
N TYR A 530 17.90 -1.08 20.47
CA TYR A 530 18.62 -2.35 20.47
C TYR A 530 19.78 -2.34 19.47
N ASN A 531 20.76 -3.21 19.74
CA ASN A 531 21.71 -3.68 18.75
C ASN A 531 21.27 -5.09 18.30
N ARG A 532 21.49 -5.45 17.04
CA ARG A 532 21.02 -6.74 16.49
C ARG A 532 21.44 -7.97 17.29
N HIS A 533 22.66 -7.95 17.85
CA HIS A 533 23.18 -9.07 18.66
C HIS A 533 22.50 -9.22 20.04
N GLU A 534 21.87 -8.17 20.54
CA GLU A 534 21.24 -8.15 21.86
C GLU A 534 19.71 -8.25 21.77
N TYR A 535 19.16 -8.32 20.57
CA TYR A 535 17.71 -8.21 20.32
C TYR A 535 16.89 -9.21 21.14
N CYS A 536 17.23 -10.51 21.06
CA CYS A 536 16.50 -11.54 21.78
C CYS A 536 16.64 -11.41 23.30
N LYS A 537 17.84 -11.03 23.78
CA LYS A 537 18.08 -10.79 25.21
C LYS A 537 17.25 -9.64 25.74
N ILE A 538 17.22 -8.52 25.01
CA ILE A 538 16.40 -7.35 25.40
C ILE A 538 14.92 -7.73 25.50
N ILE A 539 14.40 -8.51 24.55
CA ILE A 539 13.01 -8.98 24.60
C ILE A 539 12.77 -9.90 25.81
N ALA A 540 13.69 -10.83 26.09
CA ALA A 540 13.61 -11.68 27.28
C ALA A 540 13.59 -10.86 28.56
N ASP A 541 14.50 -9.90 28.70
CA ASP A 541 14.61 -9.03 29.85
C ASP A 541 13.32 -8.19 30.05
N ILE A 542 12.75 -7.67 28.95
CA ILE A 542 11.47 -6.95 28.98
C ILE A 542 10.35 -7.89 29.46
N ILE A 543 10.23 -9.08 28.89
CA ILE A 543 9.18 -10.05 29.22
C ILE A 543 9.28 -10.48 30.69
N ASN A 544 10.52 -10.72 31.19
CA ASN A 544 10.76 -11.06 32.59
C ASN A 544 10.40 -9.91 33.55
N SER A 545 10.45 -8.66 33.09
CA SER A 545 10.04 -7.49 33.88
C SER A 545 8.52 -7.32 34.01
N ILE A 546 7.73 -8.04 33.19
CA ILE A 546 6.26 -7.95 33.16
C ILE A 546 5.66 -9.04 34.05
N PRO A 547 4.74 -8.73 34.98
CA PRO A 547 4.04 -9.71 35.82
C PRO A 547 3.45 -10.87 35.02
N VAL A 548 3.49 -12.09 35.56
CA VAL A 548 3.11 -13.32 34.84
C VAL A 548 1.63 -13.37 34.48
N ASP A 549 0.78 -12.73 35.29
CA ASP A 549 -0.67 -12.62 35.09
C ASP A 549 -1.07 -11.57 34.05
N GLU A 550 -0.15 -10.69 33.62
CA GLU A 550 -0.41 -9.70 32.61
C GLU A 550 -0.22 -10.28 31.19
N SER A 551 -1.17 -9.99 30.33
CA SER A 551 -1.13 -10.40 28.92
C SER A 551 -0.14 -9.57 28.11
N ILE A 552 0.52 -10.21 27.11
CA ILE A 552 1.50 -9.56 26.24
C ILE A 552 1.16 -9.86 24.77
N PHE A 553 1.18 -8.83 23.92
CA PHE A 553 1.24 -8.99 22.46
C PHE A 553 2.59 -8.55 21.92
N LEU A 554 3.14 -9.37 21.03
CA LEU A 554 4.23 -8.96 20.13
C LEU A 554 3.63 -8.48 18.83
N LEU A 555 3.87 -7.23 18.44
CA LEU A 555 3.32 -6.65 17.23
C LEU A 555 4.43 -6.34 16.22
N GLY A 556 4.23 -6.75 14.95
CA GLY A 556 5.06 -6.36 13.83
C GLY A 556 4.26 -5.57 12.79
N ARG A 557 4.93 -4.70 12.02
CA ARG A 557 4.33 -4.08 10.83
C ARG A 557 4.02 -5.15 9.78
N TYR A 558 4.97 -6.09 9.62
CA TYR A 558 4.90 -7.23 8.70
C TYR A 558 4.94 -8.55 9.44
N SER A 559 4.49 -9.63 8.79
CA SER A 559 4.53 -10.98 9.35
C SER A 559 5.94 -11.54 9.53
N PHE A 560 6.94 -10.95 8.89
CA PHE A 560 8.35 -11.34 9.00
C PHE A 560 9.16 -10.46 9.97
N ASP A 561 8.54 -9.53 10.68
CA ASP A 561 9.22 -8.72 11.70
C ASP A 561 9.64 -9.54 12.91
N ASP A 562 9.11 -10.75 13.02
CA ASP A 562 9.49 -11.76 14.01
C ASP A 562 10.77 -12.54 13.63
N TYR A 563 11.42 -12.23 12.50
CA TYR A 563 12.57 -12.99 11.98
C TYR A 563 13.64 -13.24 13.04
N TYR A 564 14.08 -12.20 13.77
CA TYR A 564 15.09 -12.37 14.82
C TYR A 564 14.60 -13.21 16.00
N LEU A 565 13.31 -13.12 16.33
CA LEU A 565 12.70 -13.98 17.37
C LEU A 565 12.69 -15.45 16.94
N SER A 566 12.39 -15.72 15.68
CA SER A 566 12.35 -17.07 15.12
C SER A 566 13.69 -17.77 15.13
N LEU A 567 14.81 -17.02 15.17
CA LEU A 567 16.16 -17.56 15.30
C LEU A 567 16.51 -17.99 16.74
N CYS A 568 15.84 -17.39 17.74
CA CYS A 568 16.18 -17.56 19.15
C CYS A 568 15.16 -18.39 19.92
N TYR A 569 13.90 -18.35 19.52
CA TYR A 569 12.80 -18.94 20.26
C TYR A 569 11.95 -19.86 19.42
N GLN A 570 11.41 -20.92 20.05
CA GLN A 570 10.48 -21.82 19.40
C GLN A 570 9.14 -21.10 19.16
N HIS A 571 8.63 -21.17 17.93
CA HIS A 571 7.30 -20.72 17.59
C HIS A 571 6.31 -21.90 17.50
N ILE A 572 5.07 -21.62 17.87
CA ILE A 572 3.96 -22.56 17.84
C ILE A 572 2.85 -21.97 17.00
N LYS A 573 2.37 -22.71 16.00
CA LYS A 573 1.21 -22.32 15.22
C LYS A 573 0.00 -23.10 15.73
N GLU A 574 -1.03 -22.38 16.19
CA GLU A 574 -2.32 -22.96 16.60
C GLU A 574 -3.43 -22.35 15.74
N ARG A 575 -3.98 -23.13 14.82
CA ARG A 575 -4.92 -22.66 13.79
C ARG A 575 -4.29 -21.49 12.99
N ASP A 576 -4.86 -20.29 13.10
CA ASP A 576 -4.39 -19.08 12.40
C ASP A 576 -3.56 -18.12 13.27
N ARG A 577 -3.17 -18.57 14.48
CA ARG A 577 -2.41 -17.78 15.43
C ARG A 577 -1.00 -18.30 15.58
N PHE A 578 -0.06 -17.37 15.78
CA PHE A 578 1.35 -17.65 16.01
C PHE A 578 1.75 -17.22 17.42
N TYR A 579 2.45 -18.11 18.13
CA TYR A 579 2.92 -17.87 19.48
C TYR A 579 4.41 -18.17 19.56
N TYR A 580 5.08 -17.43 20.43
CA TYR A 580 6.47 -17.69 20.83
C TYR A 580 6.51 -18.16 22.28
N MET A 581 7.35 -19.15 22.55
CA MET A 581 7.69 -19.55 23.92
C MET A 581 8.92 -18.77 24.35
N ILE A 582 8.73 -17.71 25.15
CA ILE A 582 9.81 -16.84 25.64
C ILE A 582 9.77 -16.85 27.14
N GLU A 583 10.87 -17.21 27.80
CA GLU A 583 10.99 -17.28 29.28
C GLU A 583 9.85 -18.07 29.93
N GLY A 584 9.46 -19.19 29.33
CA GLY A 584 8.38 -20.05 29.79
C GLY A 584 6.97 -19.50 29.56
N ARG A 585 6.81 -18.34 28.94
CA ARG A 585 5.50 -17.72 28.64
C ARG A 585 5.14 -17.92 27.17
N LYS A 586 3.87 -18.26 26.94
CA LYS A 586 3.28 -18.36 25.58
C LYS A 586 2.76 -16.97 25.19
N ILE A 587 3.42 -16.32 24.23
CA ILE A 587 3.14 -14.94 23.84
C ILE A 587 2.70 -14.91 22.37
N GLU A 588 1.58 -14.24 22.07
CA GLU A 588 1.02 -14.15 20.74
C GLU A 588 1.76 -13.10 19.89
N PHE A 589 2.18 -13.49 18.69
CA PHE A 589 2.69 -12.58 17.67
C PHE A 589 1.61 -12.25 16.65
N LEU A 590 1.40 -10.96 16.38
CA LEU A 590 0.41 -10.45 15.46
C LEU A 590 1.02 -9.34 14.58
N THR A 591 0.55 -9.23 13.34
CA THR A 591 0.74 -7.96 12.63
C THR A 591 -0.18 -6.89 13.23
N VAL A 592 0.23 -5.62 13.15
CA VAL A 592 -0.58 -4.51 13.66
C VAL A 592 -1.99 -4.51 13.06
N HIS A 593 -2.14 -4.84 11.77
CA HIS A 593 -3.46 -4.97 11.14
C HIS A 593 -4.36 -6.02 11.84
N LYS A 594 -3.78 -7.17 12.20
CA LYS A 594 -4.52 -8.24 12.90
C LYS A 594 -4.84 -7.90 14.35
N SER A 595 -4.12 -6.94 14.93
CA SER A 595 -4.36 -6.49 16.32
C SER A 595 -5.52 -5.50 16.44
N LYS A 596 -6.05 -4.97 15.33
CA LYS A 596 -7.21 -4.06 15.37
C LYS A 596 -8.41 -4.76 16.02
N GLY A 597 -9.06 -4.06 16.96
CA GLY A 597 -10.15 -4.61 17.77
C GLY A 597 -9.69 -5.44 18.97
N LEU A 598 -8.42 -5.81 19.07
CA LEU A 598 -7.86 -6.54 20.22
C LEU A 598 -7.21 -5.57 21.23
N GLU A 599 -6.90 -6.10 22.41
CA GLU A 599 -6.19 -5.38 23.48
C GLU A 599 -5.40 -6.36 24.37
N ALA A 600 -4.31 -5.88 24.95
CA ALA A 600 -3.51 -6.61 25.94
C ALA A 600 -3.09 -5.67 27.06
N ASP A 601 -2.61 -6.21 28.17
CA ASP A 601 -2.06 -5.39 29.24
C ASP A 601 -0.77 -4.72 28.80
N ASN A 602 0.10 -5.47 28.09
CA ASN A 602 1.36 -4.97 27.55
C ASN A 602 1.47 -5.26 26.05
N VAL A 603 2.09 -4.33 25.33
CA VAL A 603 2.38 -4.46 23.90
C VAL A 603 3.87 -4.19 23.65
N ILE A 604 4.51 -5.08 22.92
CA ILE A 604 5.89 -4.91 22.45
C ILE A 604 5.85 -4.77 20.93
N LEU A 605 6.14 -3.57 20.43
CA LEU A 605 6.16 -3.26 19.01
C LEU A 605 7.57 -3.47 18.46
N LEU A 606 7.68 -4.39 17.50
CA LEU A 606 8.95 -4.87 16.97
C LEU A 606 9.44 -4.00 15.81
N GLN A 607 10.75 -3.87 15.66
CA GLN A 607 11.43 -3.34 14.47
C GLN A 607 10.93 -1.99 13.92
N CYS A 608 10.75 -1.00 14.82
CA CYS A 608 10.38 0.35 14.41
C CYS A 608 11.58 1.11 13.83
N ASN A 609 12.08 0.62 12.70
CA ASN A 609 13.29 1.09 12.05
C ASN A 609 12.99 1.91 10.79
N LYS A 610 13.93 2.75 10.39
CA LYS A 610 13.91 3.44 9.10
C LYS A 610 14.48 2.49 8.04
N ASP A 611 13.61 1.74 7.38
CA ASP A 611 13.94 0.78 6.33
C ASP A 611 12.81 0.73 5.29
N THR A 612 13.07 0.10 4.14
CA THR A 612 12.05 -0.13 3.11
C THR A 612 10.82 -0.85 3.70
N TYR A 613 11.08 -1.87 4.51
CA TYR A 613 10.06 -2.62 5.27
C TYR A 613 10.01 -2.19 6.75
N GLY A 614 10.37 -0.96 7.03
CA GLY A 614 10.33 -0.42 8.39
C GLY A 614 8.93 -0.02 8.85
N PHE A 615 8.88 0.78 9.92
CA PHE A 615 7.63 1.35 10.41
C PHE A 615 7.80 2.86 10.68
N PRO A 616 7.41 3.77 9.77
CA PRO A 616 6.53 3.55 8.61
C PRO A 616 7.21 2.77 7.48
N SER A 617 6.39 1.99 6.78
CA SER A 617 6.81 1.33 5.54
C SER A 617 7.10 2.35 4.44
N LEU A 618 8.18 2.12 3.68
CA LEU A 618 8.49 2.89 2.48
C LEU A 618 8.01 2.18 1.20
N VAL A 619 7.41 0.99 1.34
CA VAL A 619 6.80 0.28 0.21
C VAL A 619 5.62 1.08 -0.28
N SER A 620 5.66 1.51 -1.53
CA SER A 620 4.56 2.18 -2.21
C SER A 620 3.72 1.16 -2.97
N ASP A 621 2.42 1.44 -3.07
CA ASP A 621 1.56 0.70 -3.99
C ASP A 621 2.07 0.86 -5.43
N ASP A 622 1.76 -0.13 -6.30
CA ASP A 622 2.02 0.00 -7.72
C ASP A 622 1.29 1.23 -8.28
N PRO A 623 1.94 2.10 -9.07
CA PRO A 623 1.33 3.32 -9.60
C PRO A 623 0.00 3.14 -10.30
N VAL A 624 -0.23 1.99 -10.94
CA VAL A 624 -1.52 1.70 -11.59
C VAL A 624 -2.68 1.68 -10.59
N LEU A 625 -2.43 1.32 -9.33
CA LEU A 625 -3.45 1.34 -8.28
C LEU A 625 -3.92 2.75 -7.92
N ASN A 626 -3.15 3.80 -8.25
CA ASN A 626 -3.55 5.19 -8.04
C ASN A 626 -4.79 5.60 -8.87
N TYR A 627 -5.10 4.87 -9.94
CA TYR A 627 -6.31 5.10 -10.74
C TYR A 627 -7.56 4.51 -10.11
N VAL A 628 -7.40 3.59 -9.19
CA VAL A 628 -8.49 2.85 -8.54
C VAL A 628 -8.68 3.28 -7.11
N LEU A 629 -7.58 3.36 -6.34
CA LEU A 629 -7.60 3.79 -4.94
C LEU A 629 -8.01 5.26 -4.83
N THR A 630 -8.74 5.60 -3.79
CA THR A 630 -9.05 6.98 -3.46
C THR A 630 -7.88 7.62 -2.70
N ASP A 631 -7.59 8.88 -3.00
CA ASP A 631 -6.56 9.68 -2.32
C ASP A 631 -7.20 10.52 -1.22
N SER A 632 -7.80 9.84 -0.25
CA SER A 632 -8.47 10.50 0.86
C SER A 632 -7.51 11.07 1.90
N ASP A 633 -6.23 10.67 1.84
CA ASP A 633 -5.20 11.08 2.82
C ASP A 633 -3.93 11.54 2.13
N GLN A 634 -3.80 12.86 1.95
CA GLN A 634 -2.61 13.48 1.35
C GLN A 634 -1.49 13.73 2.37
N PHE A 635 -1.71 13.42 3.65
CA PHE A 635 -0.69 13.59 4.68
C PHE A 635 0.39 12.50 4.54
N PRO A 636 1.69 12.88 4.62
CA PRO A 636 2.79 11.92 4.49
C PRO A 636 2.68 10.81 5.52
N TYR A 637 2.74 9.57 5.04
CA TYR A 637 2.55 8.38 5.86
C TYR A 637 1.22 8.35 6.63
N GLY A 638 0.15 8.98 6.13
CA GLY A 638 -1.10 9.10 6.87
C GLY A 638 -1.67 7.76 7.32
N GLU A 639 -1.76 6.75 6.43
CA GLU A 639 -2.20 5.40 6.78
C GLU A 639 -1.22 4.69 7.73
N GLU A 640 0.09 4.81 7.50
CA GLU A 640 1.11 4.25 8.38
C GLU A 640 1.07 4.90 9.77
N ARG A 641 0.75 6.20 9.84
CA ARG A 641 0.57 6.92 11.11
C ARG A 641 -0.63 6.39 11.88
N ARG A 642 -1.76 6.17 11.21
CA ARG A 642 -2.93 5.52 11.83
C ARG A 642 -2.60 4.10 12.28
N LEU A 643 -1.85 3.36 11.46
CA LEU A 643 -1.42 2.01 11.82
C LEU A 643 -0.51 2.02 13.07
N PHE A 644 0.43 2.97 13.17
CA PHE A 644 1.26 3.13 14.37
C PHE A 644 0.43 3.54 15.60
N TYR A 645 -0.54 4.46 15.42
CA TYR A 645 -1.50 4.82 16.45
C TYR A 645 -2.31 3.60 16.93
N VAL A 646 -2.80 2.78 16.00
CA VAL A 646 -3.47 1.51 16.35
C VAL A 646 -2.53 0.64 17.19
N ALA A 647 -1.27 0.46 16.78
CA ALA A 647 -0.32 -0.38 17.52
C ALA A 647 -0.11 0.09 18.96
N ILE A 648 0.21 1.38 19.15
CA ILE A 648 0.54 1.91 20.49
C ILE A 648 -0.66 1.99 21.41
N THR A 649 -1.88 2.06 20.88
CA THR A 649 -3.13 2.14 21.65
C THR A 649 -3.78 0.77 21.93
N ARG A 650 -3.07 -0.35 21.67
CA ARG A 650 -3.56 -1.70 22.04
C ARG A 650 -3.32 -2.04 23.50
N ALA A 651 -2.37 -1.36 24.17
CA ALA A 651 -2.01 -1.63 25.55
C ALA A 651 -2.94 -0.95 26.56
N LYS A 652 -3.10 -1.60 27.71
CA LYS A 652 -3.75 -1.04 28.90
C LYS A 652 -2.73 -0.44 29.88
N ILE A 653 -1.58 -1.10 30.05
CA ILE A 653 -0.57 -0.76 31.07
C ILE A 653 0.67 -0.17 30.42
N LYS A 654 1.23 -0.86 29.39
CA LYS A 654 2.53 -0.47 28.83
C LYS A 654 2.65 -0.80 27.34
N THR A 655 3.13 0.15 26.56
CA THR A 655 3.59 -0.05 25.20
C THR A 655 5.10 0.16 25.15
N ILE A 656 5.82 -0.82 24.60
CA ILE A 656 7.27 -0.81 24.42
C ILE A 656 7.57 -0.84 22.94
N VAL A 657 8.27 0.16 22.43
CA VAL A 657 8.65 0.31 21.02
C VAL A 657 10.12 -0.02 20.88
N LEU A 658 10.43 -1.09 20.13
CA LEU A 658 11.80 -1.53 19.87
C LEU A 658 12.30 -0.98 18.55
N TYR A 659 13.49 -0.37 18.55
CA TYR A 659 14.11 0.18 17.35
C TYR A 659 15.63 -0.05 17.33
N ASP A 660 16.18 -0.27 16.14
CA ASP A 660 17.64 -0.35 15.95
C ASP A 660 18.26 1.02 16.22
N LYS A 661 19.22 1.07 17.15
CA LYS A 661 19.90 2.30 17.59
C LYS A 661 20.53 3.07 16.43
N LYS A 662 20.96 2.38 15.37
CA LYS A 662 21.59 3.01 14.20
C LYS A 662 20.61 3.64 13.23
N VAL A 663 19.39 3.11 13.17
CA VAL A 663 18.39 3.49 12.17
C VAL A 663 16.98 3.65 12.77
N PRO A 664 16.79 4.53 13.76
CA PRO A 664 15.47 4.77 14.34
C PRO A 664 14.50 5.28 13.27
N SER A 665 13.24 4.84 13.34
CA SER A 665 12.22 5.31 12.41
C SER A 665 11.90 6.79 12.60
N VAL A 666 11.30 7.42 11.58
CA VAL A 666 10.84 8.81 11.69
C VAL A 666 9.76 8.95 12.77
N PHE A 667 8.93 7.92 12.99
CA PHE A 667 7.91 7.93 14.05
C PHE A 667 8.53 7.83 15.45
N VAL A 668 9.55 6.99 15.62
CA VAL A 668 10.32 6.92 16.87
C VAL A 668 10.96 8.27 17.18
N ASN A 669 11.61 8.89 16.18
CA ASN A 669 12.25 10.19 16.35
C ASN A 669 11.27 11.29 16.74
N GLU A 670 10.00 11.23 16.34
CA GLU A 670 8.98 12.19 16.78
C GLU A 670 8.77 12.22 18.28
N PHE A 671 8.97 11.10 18.96
CA PHE A 671 8.79 10.98 20.40
C PHE A 671 10.07 11.24 21.18
N ILE A 672 11.22 10.76 20.67
CA ILE A 672 12.50 10.85 21.41
C ILE A 672 13.29 12.14 21.10
N HIS A 673 13.05 12.75 19.92
CA HIS A 673 13.71 13.98 19.45
C HIS A 673 12.71 14.91 18.75
N PRO A 674 11.66 15.36 19.46
CA PRO A 674 10.60 16.17 18.84
C PRO A 674 11.12 17.50 18.27
N GLU A 675 12.21 18.03 18.77
CA GLU A 675 12.87 19.26 18.31
C GLU A 675 13.48 19.14 16.90
N ASN A 676 13.82 17.92 16.47
CA ASN A 676 14.44 17.64 15.17
C ASN A 676 13.42 17.38 14.06
N VAL A 677 12.12 17.42 14.40
CA VAL A 677 11.04 17.05 13.50
C VAL A 677 10.28 18.27 13.05
N THR A 678 10.56 18.71 11.82
CA THR A 678 9.81 19.79 11.15
C THR A 678 8.69 19.22 10.28
N GLU A 679 7.65 20.03 9.98
CA GLU A 679 6.60 19.62 9.03
C GLU A 679 7.20 19.21 7.68
N ASP A 680 8.29 19.84 7.23
CA ASP A 680 9.00 19.51 6.00
C ASP A 680 9.68 18.12 6.03
N SER A 681 10.03 17.60 7.21
CA SER A 681 10.65 16.27 7.34
C SER A 681 9.69 15.10 6.97
N TYR A 682 8.38 15.38 6.90
CA TYR A 682 7.36 14.41 6.47
C TYR A 682 6.93 14.60 5.02
N LEU A 683 7.22 15.73 4.40
CA LEU A 683 6.72 16.03 3.06
C LEU A 683 7.48 15.19 2.03
N LYS A 684 6.89 14.08 1.59
CA LYS A 684 7.32 13.37 0.38
C LYS A 684 7.21 14.28 -0.86
N HIS A 685 6.30 15.24 -0.80
CA HIS A 685 6.04 16.23 -1.86
C HIS A 685 5.93 17.63 -1.25
N ARG A 686 6.68 18.58 -1.77
CA ARG A 686 6.81 19.98 -1.27
C ARG A 686 5.46 20.69 -1.11
N ASN A 687 4.49 20.38 -1.93
CA ASN A 687 3.16 20.97 -1.94
C ASN A 687 2.06 20.01 -1.51
N ALA A 688 2.40 18.91 -0.84
CA ALA A 688 1.39 18.04 -0.20
C ALA A 688 0.54 18.89 0.78
N ASN A 689 -0.75 18.58 0.85
CA ASN A 689 -1.72 19.23 1.73
C ASN A 689 -2.02 20.72 1.47
N LYS A 690 -1.37 21.36 0.48
CA LYS A 690 -1.71 22.74 0.09
C LYS A 690 -2.92 22.73 -0.85
N LYS A 691 -3.82 23.70 -0.67
CA LYS A 691 -4.91 23.90 -1.64
C LYS A 691 -4.34 24.18 -3.03
N TRP A 692 -4.98 23.65 -4.06
CA TRP A 692 -4.63 23.94 -5.44
C TRP A 692 -4.91 25.42 -5.74
N THR A 693 -3.94 26.12 -6.31
CA THR A 693 -4.14 27.47 -6.81
C THR A 693 -4.42 27.41 -8.32
N ARG A 694 -5.09 28.44 -8.84
CA ARG A 694 -5.39 28.54 -10.28
C ARG A 694 -4.11 28.51 -11.14
N SER A 695 -3.04 29.16 -10.70
CA SER A 695 -1.77 29.15 -11.40
C SER A 695 -1.10 27.76 -11.39
N GLU A 696 -1.26 26.96 -10.33
CA GLU A 696 -0.78 25.58 -10.31
C GLU A 696 -1.60 24.70 -11.27
N GLU A 697 -2.90 24.91 -11.37
CA GLU A 697 -3.76 24.19 -12.32
C GLU A 697 -3.38 24.52 -13.77
N GLU A 698 -3.22 25.80 -14.08
CA GLU A 698 -2.79 26.26 -15.41
C GLU A 698 -1.41 25.69 -15.77
N PHE A 699 -0.47 25.68 -14.83
CA PHE A 699 0.86 25.09 -15.03
C PHE A 699 0.80 23.56 -15.21
N MET A 700 -0.04 22.87 -14.43
CA MET A 700 -0.27 21.43 -14.59
C MET A 700 -0.83 21.10 -15.97
N LEU A 701 -1.84 21.84 -16.42
CA LEU A 701 -2.46 21.64 -17.74
C LEU A 701 -1.49 21.95 -18.87
N MET A 702 -0.65 22.99 -18.73
CA MET A 702 0.41 23.30 -19.70
C MET A 702 1.36 22.10 -19.86
N LEU A 703 1.91 21.59 -18.76
CA LEU A 703 2.81 20.43 -18.79
C LEU A 703 2.14 19.18 -19.34
N HIS A 704 0.86 18.99 -19.01
CA HIS A 704 0.07 17.88 -19.55
C HIS A 704 -0.13 18.00 -21.07
N ASN A 705 -0.49 19.17 -21.56
CA ASN A 705 -0.65 19.43 -22.99
C ASN A 705 0.67 19.33 -23.78
N GLU A 706 1.80 19.56 -23.12
CA GLU A 706 3.14 19.29 -23.68
C GLU A 706 3.47 17.77 -23.70
N GLY A 707 2.57 16.89 -23.30
CA GLY A 707 2.77 15.45 -23.28
C GLY A 707 3.69 14.94 -22.18
N LYS A 708 3.95 15.74 -21.13
CA LYS A 708 4.78 15.30 -19.99
C LYS A 708 4.07 14.21 -19.18
N SER A 709 4.83 13.21 -18.72
CA SER A 709 4.30 12.14 -17.89
C SER A 709 3.77 12.66 -16.52
N ILE A 710 2.80 11.96 -15.95
CA ILE A 710 2.27 12.23 -14.59
C ILE A 710 3.39 12.33 -13.56
N LYS A 711 4.40 11.48 -13.67
CA LYS A 711 5.57 11.47 -12.82
C LYS A 711 6.39 12.76 -12.94
N TYR A 712 6.63 13.23 -14.16
CA TYR A 712 7.33 14.50 -14.42
C TYR A 712 6.54 15.66 -13.81
N ILE A 713 5.22 15.72 -14.07
CA ILE A 713 4.32 16.76 -13.54
C ILE A 713 4.33 16.72 -12.00
N SER A 714 4.19 15.54 -11.40
CA SER A 714 4.27 15.32 -9.96
C SER A 714 5.58 15.87 -9.36
N GLY A 715 6.71 15.57 -9.98
CA GLY A 715 8.02 16.03 -9.55
C GLY A 715 8.18 17.57 -9.66
N LYS A 716 7.73 18.15 -10.77
CA LYS A 716 7.80 19.62 -10.99
C LYS A 716 6.88 20.40 -10.07
N MET A 717 5.70 19.88 -9.81
CA MET A 717 4.70 20.54 -8.96
C MET A 717 4.88 20.24 -7.46
N GLY A 718 5.71 19.27 -7.11
CA GLY A 718 5.88 18.84 -5.72
C GLY A 718 4.59 18.31 -5.09
N ARG A 719 3.76 17.60 -5.89
CA ARG A 719 2.51 16.97 -5.49
C ARG A 719 2.54 15.47 -5.83
N SER A 720 1.74 14.64 -5.15
CA SER A 720 1.68 13.21 -5.44
C SER A 720 1.13 12.94 -6.85
N GLN A 721 1.52 11.82 -7.46
CA GLN A 721 0.98 11.39 -8.75
C GLN A 721 -0.55 11.26 -8.70
N THR A 722 -1.07 10.66 -7.62
CA THR A 722 -2.50 10.54 -7.38
C THR A 722 -3.18 11.91 -7.35
N SER A 723 -2.59 12.90 -6.66
CA SER A 723 -3.12 14.27 -6.60
C SER A 723 -3.16 14.92 -7.99
N ILE A 724 -2.14 14.70 -8.84
CA ILE A 724 -2.13 15.16 -10.22
C ILE A 724 -3.24 14.48 -11.04
N ILE A 725 -3.35 13.15 -10.96
CA ILE A 725 -4.37 12.36 -11.66
C ILE A 725 -5.79 12.83 -11.27
N MET A 726 -6.05 12.97 -9.99
CA MET A 726 -7.36 13.41 -9.50
C MET A 726 -7.69 14.85 -9.92
N ARG A 727 -6.65 15.71 -10.00
CA ARG A 727 -6.86 17.09 -10.43
C ARG A 727 -7.11 17.19 -11.93
N LEU A 728 -6.34 16.45 -12.74
CA LEU A 728 -6.57 16.34 -14.18
C LEU A 728 -7.95 15.79 -14.50
N ALA A 729 -8.41 14.79 -13.73
CA ALA A 729 -9.73 14.20 -13.92
C ALA A 729 -10.90 15.22 -13.84
N LYS A 730 -10.72 16.32 -13.10
CA LYS A 730 -11.73 17.40 -13.01
C LYS A 730 -11.88 18.24 -14.28
N PHE A 731 -11.01 18.06 -15.24
CA PHE A 731 -11.04 18.74 -16.54
C PHE A 731 -11.47 17.81 -17.68
N ILE A 732 -11.85 16.57 -17.37
CA ILE A 732 -12.42 15.60 -18.33
C ILE A 732 -13.95 15.66 -18.33
N ASP A 733 -14.54 16.00 -17.17
CA ASP A 733 -15.97 16.23 -17.01
C ASP A 733 -16.34 17.65 -17.49
#